data_ba170aa354f97fcf888db320bb243eea
#
_entry.id   ba170aa354f97fcf888db320bb243eea
#
_cell.length_a   1.000
_cell.length_b   1.000
_cell.length_c   1.000
_cell.angle_alpha   90.00
_cell.angle_beta   90.00
_cell.angle_gamma   90.00
#
_symmetry.space_group_name_H-M   'P 1'
#
loop_
_entity.id
_entity.type
_entity.pdbx_description
1 polymer ?
#
loop_
_entity_poly.entity_id
_entity_poly.type
_entity_poly.pdbx_seq_one_letter_code
_entity_poly.pdbx_strand_id
1 'polypeptide(L)'
;MTHILAAEGGYQAFQLGGKEWFWLVFSAATALLALAVGFTLMKGVLAADEGTPTMKEIALAIQEGAMAYLRRQFRTIAVILVPLAVLVFLTSTRVLRDDGTVALSFAQSGVFRTLAFIAGCTMSGLTGFIGMSLAVRGNVRTAAAARTGSLPGALKVAFRTGGVAGMFTVGLGLLGATIIIMLFQNTATSILVGFGFGGSLLALFMRVGGGIFTKAADVGADLVGKVEAGIPEDDPRNAATIADNVGDNVGDCAGMAADLFESYEVTLVASIILGFAAFRSIGLNPALGVIFPVVARALGVLASIVGVYAVRAKDDDKTAMAPINRGFLTAGILTVVGTFLVAQFYVHNLRVFWAIVTGLVLAQVVSRLTEYYTSTETSPVRDIAEAARTGPATTVLSGISSGLESTVFAVIAIALALGVAIGLGQGNIQFTFYLVALTGLGMLATTGVVVSEDTFGPVADNAAGIAEMSGEFDGDAERIMVSLDAVGNTTKAITKGFAIGSAVIAAVALFASFIETVGDELGLPKADLFRNPATQINVADPKTFIGLLIGGSVAFMFSALAIRAVGRTAGTVVQEVRRQFREHPGIMDYSERPEYGRVIDICTAASLRELATPALLAVLTPVVIGFGVGYLALGAFLAAVILTGQLMAVFLSNAGGAWDNAKKYIEDGHEGGKGSEAHKAAVIGDTVGDPFKDTAGPALNPLIKVMNLVSLLMLPAVIKLRDNTGARYSIALVALLILAGAIAFSKRKAEAMDAEAPAAETVAAR
;
A
#
# COMPACT_ATOMS: atom_id res chain seq x y z
N MET A 1 21.61 4.05 -40.89
CA MET A 1 21.78 3.11 -39.76
C MET A 1 22.17 3.83 -38.44
N THR A 2 21.75 5.08 -38.25
CA THR A 2 22.18 5.95 -37.12
C THR A 2 20.99 6.58 -36.35
N HIS A 3 19.77 6.08 -36.50
CA HIS A 3 18.58 6.70 -35.91
C HIS A 3 17.84 5.85 -34.84
N ILE A 4 18.51 4.91 -34.20
CA ILE A 4 17.85 4.00 -33.27
C ILE A 4 18.55 4.06 -31.90
N LEU A 5 18.27 5.07 -31.11
CA LEU A 5 18.56 5.10 -29.68
C LEU A 5 17.70 6.19 -28.99
N ALA A 6 16.39 6.02 -28.99
CA ALA A 6 15.52 6.75 -28.09
C ALA A 6 15.51 6.07 -26.71
N ALA A 7 15.34 6.84 -25.67
CA ALA A 7 15.42 6.37 -24.28
C ALA A 7 14.06 6.25 -23.64
N GLU A 8 13.99 5.50 -22.57
CA GLU A 8 12.81 5.38 -21.68
C GLU A 8 12.28 6.75 -21.28
N GLY A 9 11.03 7.01 -21.55
CA GLY A 9 10.40 8.29 -21.30
C GLY A 9 10.88 9.43 -22.19
N GLY A 10 11.83 9.21 -23.06
CA GLY A 10 12.35 10.08 -24.11
C GLY A 10 12.78 11.49 -23.68
N TYR A 11 13.39 12.22 -24.62
CA TYR A 11 13.55 13.67 -24.50
C TYR A 11 12.22 14.34 -24.83
N GLN A 12 11.72 15.17 -23.92
CA GLN A 12 10.49 15.93 -24.12
C GLN A 12 10.84 17.38 -24.44
N ALA A 13 10.71 17.78 -25.71
CA ALA A 13 11.07 19.13 -26.16
C ALA A 13 10.00 20.18 -25.76
N PHE A 14 10.04 20.65 -24.51
CA PHE A 14 9.24 21.77 -24.03
C PHE A 14 10.12 22.83 -23.37
N GLN A 15 9.60 24.06 -23.27
CA GLN A 15 10.27 25.12 -22.55
C GLN A 15 9.48 25.53 -21.33
N LEU A 16 10.17 25.66 -20.20
CA LEU A 16 9.60 26.18 -18.97
C LEU A 16 9.68 27.72 -19.02
N GLY A 17 8.55 28.37 -19.21
CA GLY A 17 8.43 29.81 -19.08
C GLY A 17 8.32 30.28 -17.63
N GLY A 18 8.16 31.58 -17.41
CA GLY A 18 8.03 32.12 -16.05
C GLY A 18 6.80 31.61 -15.29
N LYS A 19 5.71 31.29 -15.99
CA LYS A 19 4.49 30.71 -15.36
C LYS A 19 4.72 29.28 -14.89
N GLU A 20 5.40 28.45 -15.67
CA GLU A 20 5.73 27.07 -15.32
C GLU A 20 6.71 27.03 -14.14
N TRP A 21 7.72 27.89 -14.12
CA TRP A 21 8.62 28.04 -12.99
C TRP A 21 7.91 28.50 -11.72
N PHE A 22 6.99 29.49 -11.85
CA PHE A 22 6.17 29.90 -10.70
C PHE A 22 5.42 28.70 -10.08
N TRP A 23 4.78 27.88 -10.91
CA TRP A 23 4.02 26.71 -10.41
C TRP A 23 4.93 25.63 -9.82
N LEU A 24 6.12 25.41 -10.34
CA LEU A 24 7.09 24.47 -9.75
C LEU A 24 7.58 24.97 -8.39
N VAL A 25 7.93 26.24 -8.28
CA VAL A 25 8.33 26.85 -7.00
C VAL A 25 7.18 26.83 -5.99
N PHE A 26 5.97 27.14 -6.43
CA PHE A 26 4.76 27.03 -5.60
C PHE A 26 4.57 25.61 -5.08
N SER A 27 4.74 24.60 -5.93
CA SER A 27 4.60 23.19 -5.55
C SER A 27 5.69 22.75 -4.55
N ALA A 28 6.94 23.16 -4.77
CA ALA A 28 8.02 22.91 -3.83
C ALA A 28 7.78 23.59 -2.47
N ALA A 29 7.32 24.84 -2.48
CA ALA A 29 6.98 25.57 -1.25
C ALA A 29 5.81 24.93 -0.51
N THR A 30 4.80 24.45 -1.24
CA THR A 30 3.66 23.70 -0.66
C THR A 30 4.11 22.39 -0.04
N ALA A 31 5.02 21.65 -0.68
CA ALA A 31 5.59 20.43 -0.13
C ALA A 31 6.37 20.70 1.17
N LEU A 32 7.20 21.73 1.19
CA LEU A 32 7.91 22.16 2.41
C LEU A 32 6.95 22.61 3.53
N LEU A 33 5.85 23.28 3.16
CA LEU A 33 4.80 23.65 4.10
C LEU A 33 4.17 22.40 4.74
N ALA A 34 3.87 21.36 3.94
CA ALA A 34 3.34 20.11 4.47
C ALA A 34 4.31 19.46 5.48
N LEU A 35 5.61 19.41 5.18
CA LEU A 35 6.64 18.91 6.11
C LEU A 35 6.70 19.74 7.40
N ALA A 36 6.62 21.05 7.28
CA ALA A 36 6.59 21.97 8.46
C ALA A 36 5.34 21.74 9.31
N VAL A 37 4.18 21.55 8.69
CA VAL A 37 2.92 21.20 9.37
C VAL A 37 3.05 19.85 10.05
N GLY A 38 3.57 18.83 9.36
CA GLY A 38 3.84 17.50 9.94
C GLY A 38 4.72 17.60 11.19
N PHE A 39 5.80 18.38 11.12
CA PHE A 39 6.67 18.61 12.27
C PHE A 39 5.96 19.33 13.44
N THR A 40 5.07 20.26 13.13
CA THR A 40 4.27 20.96 14.14
C THR A 40 3.26 20.02 14.81
N LEU A 41 2.59 19.16 14.02
CA LEU A 41 1.69 18.12 14.54
C LEU A 41 2.45 17.15 15.43
N MET A 42 3.63 16.69 15.01
CA MET A 42 4.50 15.81 15.80
C MET A 42 4.84 16.40 17.16
N LYS A 43 5.25 17.66 17.23
CA LYS A 43 5.48 18.36 18.51
C LYS A 43 4.23 18.39 19.37
N GLY A 44 3.08 18.63 18.78
CA GLY A 44 1.80 18.66 19.49
C GLY A 44 1.40 17.30 20.08
N VAL A 45 1.64 16.21 19.36
CA VAL A 45 1.41 14.85 19.85
C VAL A 45 2.36 14.51 20.99
N LEU A 46 3.66 14.77 20.80
CA LEU A 46 4.68 14.47 21.82
C LEU A 46 4.55 15.29 23.11
N ALA A 47 3.85 16.40 23.07
CA ALA A 47 3.54 17.21 24.25
C ALA A 47 2.33 16.72 25.05
N ALA A 48 1.55 15.75 24.53
CA ALA A 48 0.43 15.15 25.24
C ALA A 48 0.92 14.22 26.37
N ASP A 49 0.07 14.05 27.39
CA ASP A 49 0.38 13.17 28.53
C ASP A 49 0.50 11.70 28.13
N GLU A 50 1.41 10.99 28.77
CA GLU A 50 1.66 9.56 28.58
C GLU A 50 0.89 8.64 29.54
N GLY A 51 0.13 9.22 30.47
CA GLY A 51 -0.65 8.48 31.45
C GLY A 51 0.16 7.88 32.60
N THR A 52 -0.25 6.73 33.09
CA THR A 52 0.26 6.08 34.28
C THR A 52 1.62 5.41 34.08
N PRO A 53 2.31 5.05 35.17
CA PRO A 53 3.56 4.26 35.07
C PRO A 53 3.37 2.92 34.35
N THR A 54 2.24 2.21 34.58
CA THR A 54 1.92 0.93 33.93
C THR A 54 1.75 1.10 32.43
N MET A 55 0.97 2.10 31.99
CA MET A 55 0.80 2.42 30.58
C MET A 55 2.13 2.76 29.89
N LYS A 56 3.00 3.51 30.58
CA LYS A 56 4.34 3.86 30.06
C LYS A 56 5.25 2.63 29.90
N GLU A 57 5.19 1.69 30.82
CA GLU A 57 5.99 0.46 30.76
C GLU A 57 5.58 -0.40 29.57
N ILE A 58 4.28 -0.61 29.36
CA ILE A 58 3.74 -1.33 28.20
C ILE A 58 4.12 -0.63 26.89
N ALA A 59 3.89 0.67 26.81
CA ALA A 59 4.25 1.48 25.64
C ALA A 59 5.74 1.45 25.30
N LEU A 60 6.61 1.41 26.34
CA LEU A 60 8.06 1.30 26.14
C LEU A 60 8.43 -0.04 25.52
N ALA A 61 7.82 -1.14 25.97
CA ALA A 61 8.04 -2.47 25.40
C ALA A 61 7.64 -2.52 23.92
N ILE A 62 6.46 -1.96 23.56
CA ILE A 62 6.01 -1.83 22.16
C ILE A 62 6.98 -0.97 21.35
N GLN A 63 7.42 0.18 21.89
CA GLN A 63 8.35 1.07 21.21
C GLN A 63 9.71 0.42 20.95
N GLU A 64 10.27 -0.28 21.93
CA GLU A 64 11.56 -0.98 21.81
C GLU A 64 11.48 -2.08 20.74
N GLY A 65 10.44 -2.90 20.76
CA GLY A 65 10.20 -3.93 19.79
C GLY A 65 10.06 -3.39 18.36
N ALA A 66 9.25 -2.36 18.19
CA ALA A 66 9.03 -1.70 16.92
C ALA A 66 10.31 -1.08 16.34
N MET A 67 11.10 -0.40 17.17
CA MET A 67 12.37 0.20 16.74
C MET A 67 13.44 -0.85 16.44
N ALA A 68 13.47 -1.97 17.16
CA ALA A 68 14.36 -3.10 16.86
C ALA A 68 14.03 -3.73 15.50
N TYR A 69 12.74 -3.97 15.23
CA TYR A 69 12.28 -4.46 13.93
C TYR A 69 12.69 -3.52 12.78
N LEU A 70 12.35 -2.23 12.84
CA LEU A 70 12.70 -1.27 11.78
C LEU A 70 14.19 -1.22 11.49
N ARG A 71 15.00 -1.15 12.53
CA ARG A 71 16.46 -1.11 12.37
C ARG A 71 16.96 -2.34 11.60
N ARG A 72 16.42 -3.51 11.92
CA ARG A 72 16.78 -4.77 11.27
C ARG A 72 16.24 -4.84 9.84
N GLN A 73 15.00 -4.40 9.61
CA GLN A 73 14.37 -4.34 8.29
C GLN A 73 15.13 -3.39 7.35
N PHE A 74 15.39 -2.15 7.76
CA PHE A 74 16.12 -1.19 6.92
C PHE A 74 17.54 -1.66 6.59
N ARG A 75 18.24 -2.30 7.53
CA ARG A 75 19.56 -2.89 7.27
C ARG A 75 19.46 -4.00 6.20
N THR A 76 18.49 -4.87 6.29
CA THR A 76 18.27 -5.96 5.32
C THR A 76 17.90 -5.38 3.94
N ILE A 77 16.98 -4.43 3.90
CA ILE A 77 16.58 -3.76 2.67
C ILE A 77 17.78 -3.04 2.03
N ALA A 78 18.59 -2.32 2.80
CA ALA A 78 19.76 -1.62 2.28
C ALA A 78 20.74 -2.59 1.57
N VAL A 79 20.93 -3.80 2.09
CA VAL A 79 21.75 -4.83 1.42
C VAL A 79 21.13 -5.28 0.09
N ILE A 80 19.82 -5.45 0.04
CA ILE A 80 19.08 -5.84 -1.17
C ILE A 80 19.10 -4.71 -2.21
N LEU A 81 19.06 -3.45 -1.77
CA LEU A 81 19.05 -2.30 -2.68
C LEU A 81 20.36 -2.14 -3.48
N VAL A 82 21.50 -2.62 -2.96
CA VAL A 82 22.79 -2.49 -3.67
C VAL A 82 22.79 -3.18 -5.04
N PRO A 83 22.49 -4.49 -5.16
CA PRO A 83 22.43 -5.14 -6.47
C PRO A 83 21.33 -4.56 -7.37
N LEU A 84 20.24 -4.08 -6.81
CA LEU A 84 19.16 -3.46 -7.58
C LEU A 84 19.57 -2.07 -8.10
N ALA A 85 20.30 -1.28 -7.34
CA ALA A 85 20.88 -0.01 -7.81
C ALA A 85 21.85 -0.24 -8.98
N VAL A 86 22.67 -1.30 -8.92
CA VAL A 86 23.53 -1.71 -10.05
C VAL A 86 22.68 -2.11 -11.25
N LEU A 87 21.58 -2.84 -11.05
CA LEU A 87 20.67 -3.23 -12.12
C LEU A 87 20.03 -2.00 -12.78
N VAL A 88 19.56 -1.04 -12.00
CA VAL A 88 18.99 0.24 -12.50
C VAL A 88 20.01 1.01 -13.33
N PHE A 89 21.28 1.03 -12.89
CA PHE A 89 22.35 1.63 -13.67
C PHE A 89 22.59 0.91 -15.01
N LEU A 90 22.66 -0.42 -14.98
CA LEU A 90 22.96 -1.24 -16.16
C LEU A 90 21.81 -1.27 -17.19
N THR A 91 20.58 -1.10 -16.77
CA THR A 91 19.40 -1.03 -17.66
C THR A 91 19.17 0.36 -18.25
N SER A 92 19.94 1.36 -17.86
CA SER A 92 19.85 2.72 -18.41
C SER A 92 20.23 2.78 -19.88
N THR A 93 19.78 3.82 -20.57
CA THR A 93 20.06 4.06 -21.99
C THR A 93 20.50 5.51 -22.21
N ARG A 94 20.96 5.81 -23.43
CA ARG A 94 21.23 7.20 -23.84
C ARG A 94 19.90 7.92 -24.11
N VAL A 95 19.74 9.14 -23.60
CA VAL A 95 18.62 10.00 -23.95
C VAL A 95 19.03 10.87 -25.13
N LEU A 96 18.28 10.79 -26.24
CA LEU A 96 18.54 11.55 -27.45
C LEU A 96 17.49 12.67 -27.60
N ARG A 97 17.95 13.83 -28.13
CA ARG A 97 17.06 14.89 -28.57
C ARG A 97 16.42 14.55 -29.92
N ASP A 98 15.40 15.31 -30.32
CA ASP A 98 14.70 15.15 -31.60
C ASP A 98 15.64 15.29 -32.82
N ASP A 99 16.73 15.98 -32.68
CA ASP A 99 17.79 16.17 -33.72
C ASP A 99 18.83 15.04 -33.75
N GLY A 100 18.67 14.00 -32.89
CA GLY A 100 19.58 12.87 -32.76
C GLY A 100 20.84 13.15 -31.91
N THR A 101 21.00 14.35 -31.37
CA THR A 101 22.10 14.67 -30.44
C THR A 101 21.84 14.07 -29.06
N VAL A 102 22.93 13.73 -28.33
CA VAL A 102 22.82 13.13 -26.99
C VAL A 102 22.45 14.20 -25.97
N ALA A 103 21.28 14.05 -25.31
CA ALA A 103 20.87 14.87 -24.18
C ALA A 103 21.49 14.36 -22.87
N LEU A 104 21.47 13.02 -22.65
CA LEU A 104 22.17 12.35 -21.57
C LEU A 104 22.94 11.14 -22.13
N SER A 105 24.20 11.03 -21.80
CA SER A 105 25.00 9.82 -22.09
C SER A 105 24.50 8.63 -21.24
N PHE A 106 24.90 7.41 -21.62
CA PHE A 106 24.60 6.20 -20.84
C PHE A 106 24.99 6.36 -19.35
N ALA A 107 26.21 6.85 -19.09
CA ALA A 107 26.70 7.02 -17.73
C ALA A 107 25.91 8.09 -16.95
N GLN A 108 25.58 9.21 -17.59
CA GLN A 108 24.77 10.25 -16.95
C GLN A 108 23.35 9.77 -16.64
N SER A 109 22.68 9.14 -17.62
CA SER A 109 21.35 8.56 -17.41
C SER A 109 21.39 7.51 -16.31
N GLY A 110 22.40 6.61 -16.33
CA GLY A 110 22.58 5.59 -15.31
C GLY A 110 22.78 6.14 -13.91
N VAL A 111 23.67 7.12 -13.76
CA VAL A 111 23.92 7.76 -12.45
C VAL A 111 22.68 8.48 -11.94
N PHE A 112 22.03 9.31 -12.77
CA PHE A 112 20.89 10.10 -12.33
C PHE A 112 19.67 9.26 -12.00
N ARG A 113 19.39 8.20 -12.78
CA ARG A 113 18.32 7.23 -12.50
C ARG A 113 18.57 6.45 -11.20
N THR A 114 19.83 6.04 -10.98
CA THR A 114 20.20 5.32 -9.76
C THR A 114 20.09 6.23 -8.54
N LEU A 115 20.51 7.49 -8.64
CA LEU A 115 20.33 8.47 -7.55
C LEU A 115 18.85 8.74 -7.28
N ALA A 116 18.03 8.86 -8.32
CA ALA A 116 16.58 9.02 -8.18
C ALA A 116 15.94 7.78 -7.54
N PHE A 117 16.37 6.57 -7.92
CA PHE A 117 15.96 5.31 -7.30
C PHE A 117 16.28 5.29 -5.80
N ILE A 118 17.50 5.64 -5.41
CA ILE A 118 17.90 5.72 -3.99
C ILE A 118 17.08 6.79 -3.27
N ALA A 119 16.83 7.94 -3.90
CA ALA A 119 16.00 9.00 -3.33
C ALA A 119 14.55 8.53 -3.09
N GLY A 120 13.95 7.83 -4.07
CA GLY A 120 12.62 7.22 -3.94
C GLY A 120 12.54 6.23 -2.78
N CYS A 121 13.51 5.31 -2.70
CA CYS A 121 13.62 4.39 -1.56
C CYS A 121 13.75 5.14 -0.23
N THR A 122 14.60 6.16 -0.18
CA THR A 122 14.83 6.93 1.06
C THR A 122 13.58 7.69 1.50
N MET A 123 12.89 8.36 0.58
CA MET A 123 11.67 9.12 0.91
C MET A 123 10.52 8.22 1.33
N SER A 124 10.31 7.11 0.64
CA SER A 124 9.33 6.09 1.03
C SER A 124 9.64 5.51 2.41
N GLY A 125 10.92 5.16 2.65
CA GLY A 125 11.38 4.66 3.95
C GLY A 125 11.25 5.68 5.08
N LEU A 126 11.56 6.95 4.82
CA LEU A 126 11.37 8.02 5.79
C LEU A 126 9.89 8.22 6.18
N THR A 127 8.99 8.12 5.20
CA THR A 127 7.55 8.23 5.46
C THR A 127 7.11 7.13 6.44
N GLY A 128 7.44 5.87 6.17
CA GLY A 128 7.13 4.76 7.06
C GLY A 128 7.83 4.85 8.42
N PHE A 129 9.11 5.23 8.45
CA PHE A 129 9.89 5.40 9.68
C PHE A 129 9.30 6.48 10.60
N ILE A 130 9.00 7.66 10.04
CA ILE A 130 8.45 8.79 10.82
C ILE A 130 7.04 8.46 11.29
N GLY A 131 6.19 7.92 10.40
CA GLY A 131 4.84 7.51 10.73
C GLY A 131 4.81 6.55 11.91
N MET A 132 5.54 5.44 11.81
CA MET A 132 5.61 4.45 12.87
C MET A 132 6.30 4.96 14.15
N SER A 133 7.43 5.67 14.04
CA SER A 133 8.12 6.21 15.22
C SER A 133 7.24 7.13 16.04
N LEU A 134 6.29 7.83 15.41
CA LEU A 134 5.31 8.63 16.12
C LEU A 134 4.11 7.81 16.58
N ALA A 135 3.64 6.84 15.78
CA ALA A 135 2.51 5.99 16.14
C ALA A 135 2.75 5.27 17.48
N VAL A 136 3.89 4.60 17.65
CA VAL A 136 4.25 3.92 18.91
C VAL A 136 4.31 4.85 20.13
N ARG A 137 4.49 6.14 19.92
CA ARG A 137 4.40 7.16 20.98
C ARG A 137 3.01 7.76 21.09
N GLY A 138 2.25 7.77 20.02
CA GLY A 138 0.88 8.25 19.94
C GLY A 138 -0.10 7.32 20.64
N ASN A 139 0.15 5.99 20.59
CA ASN A 139 -0.72 4.96 21.16
C ASN A 139 -1.01 5.25 22.66
N VAL A 140 0.04 5.32 23.48
CA VAL A 140 -0.11 5.57 24.92
C VAL A 140 -0.73 6.94 25.23
N ARG A 141 -0.42 7.95 24.43
CA ARG A 141 -1.00 9.31 24.59
C ARG A 141 -2.47 9.37 24.22
N THR A 142 -2.90 8.54 23.26
CA THR A 142 -4.30 8.36 22.89
C THR A 142 -5.05 7.66 24.03
N ALA A 143 -4.51 6.58 24.57
CA ALA A 143 -5.05 5.90 25.74
C ALA A 143 -5.15 6.85 26.95
N ALA A 144 -4.08 7.59 27.25
CA ALA A 144 -4.08 8.57 28.34
C ALA A 144 -5.14 9.66 28.17
N ALA A 145 -5.35 10.14 26.94
CA ALA A 145 -6.40 11.12 26.65
C ALA A 145 -7.80 10.51 26.80
N ALA A 146 -8.02 9.27 26.37
CA ALA A 146 -9.31 8.57 26.56
C ALA A 146 -9.62 8.33 28.04
N ARG A 147 -8.60 8.02 28.85
CA ARG A 147 -8.74 7.83 30.30
C ARG A 147 -9.31 9.06 31.02
N THR A 148 -9.15 10.26 30.47
CA THR A 148 -9.78 11.48 31.01
C THR A 148 -11.31 11.58 30.72
N GLY A 149 -11.91 10.62 30.01
CA GLY A 149 -13.31 10.64 29.58
C GLY A 149 -13.61 11.58 28.40
N SER A 150 -12.55 11.96 27.62
CA SER A 150 -12.69 12.92 26.50
C SER A 150 -12.49 12.27 25.15
N LEU A 151 -13.58 11.92 24.45
CA LEU A 151 -13.53 11.49 23.04
C LEU A 151 -12.85 12.54 22.12
N PRO A 152 -13.18 13.86 22.23
CA PRO A 152 -12.47 14.88 21.43
C PRO A 152 -10.96 14.92 21.69
N GLY A 153 -10.54 14.70 22.95
CA GLY A 153 -9.14 14.64 23.35
C GLY A 153 -8.41 13.46 22.72
N ALA A 154 -8.95 12.26 22.85
CA ALA A 154 -8.40 11.03 22.34
C ALA A 154 -8.34 11.03 20.79
N LEU A 155 -9.44 11.39 20.13
CA LEU A 155 -9.48 11.53 18.66
C LEU A 155 -8.43 12.54 18.16
N LYS A 156 -8.28 13.68 18.85
CA LYS A 156 -7.30 14.69 18.46
C LYS A 156 -5.88 14.15 18.49
N VAL A 157 -5.51 13.39 19.50
CA VAL A 157 -4.16 12.79 19.61
C VAL A 157 -3.97 11.72 18.55
N ALA A 158 -4.89 10.76 18.45
CA ALA A 158 -4.81 9.65 17.50
C ALA A 158 -4.77 10.14 16.04
N PHE A 159 -5.73 11.01 15.64
CA PHE A 159 -5.78 11.49 14.26
C PHE A 159 -4.61 12.42 13.89
N ARG A 160 -4.11 13.23 14.83
CA ARG A 160 -2.90 14.05 14.60
C ARG A 160 -1.64 13.20 14.48
N THR A 161 -1.57 12.08 15.19
CA THR A 161 -0.50 11.09 15.01
C THR A 161 -0.47 10.60 13.58
N GLY A 162 -1.60 10.17 13.04
CA GLY A 162 -1.75 9.85 11.63
C GLY A 162 -1.48 11.02 10.69
N GLY A 163 -1.89 12.24 11.09
CA GLY A 163 -1.65 13.46 10.33
C GLY A 163 -0.18 13.74 10.03
N VAL A 164 0.72 13.32 10.91
CA VAL A 164 2.17 13.42 10.65
C VAL A 164 2.56 12.51 9.49
N ALA A 165 2.17 11.23 9.53
CA ALA A 165 2.43 10.30 8.44
C ALA A 165 1.86 10.84 7.11
N GLY A 166 0.62 11.34 7.11
CA GLY A 166 -0.02 11.95 5.95
C GLY A 166 0.75 13.14 5.39
N MET A 167 1.17 14.07 6.24
CA MET A 167 1.91 15.26 5.80
C MET A 167 3.31 14.92 5.25
N PHE A 168 4.02 13.95 5.85
CA PHE A 168 5.30 13.50 5.31
C PHE A 168 5.14 12.72 4.00
N THR A 169 4.10 11.90 3.87
CA THR A 169 3.79 11.19 2.62
C THR A 169 3.63 12.16 1.45
N VAL A 170 2.70 13.10 1.56
CA VAL A 170 2.41 14.02 0.46
C VAL A 170 3.51 15.07 0.27
N GLY A 171 4.17 15.48 1.37
CA GLY A 171 5.24 16.47 1.33
C GLY A 171 6.51 15.92 0.65
N LEU A 172 7.01 14.76 1.09
CA LEU A 172 8.21 14.15 0.50
C LEU A 172 7.97 13.74 -0.96
N GLY A 173 6.79 13.18 -1.25
CA GLY A 173 6.45 12.78 -2.60
C GLY A 173 6.42 13.96 -3.57
N LEU A 174 5.65 14.99 -3.28
CA LEU A 174 5.58 16.16 -4.13
C LEU A 174 6.95 16.87 -4.26
N LEU A 175 7.72 16.94 -3.17
CA LEU A 175 9.04 17.58 -3.17
C LEU A 175 10.01 16.84 -4.09
N GLY A 176 10.09 15.50 -3.98
CA GLY A 176 10.99 14.68 -4.78
C GLY A 176 10.73 14.81 -6.27
N ALA A 177 9.49 14.63 -6.69
CA ALA A 177 9.10 14.77 -8.09
C ALA A 177 9.35 16.20 -8.62
N THR A 178 8.98 17.20 -7.84
CA THR A 178 9.16 18.62 -8.23
C THR A 178 10.64 18.97 -8.41
N ILE A 179 11.51 18.55 -7.49
CA ILE A 179 12.97 18.78 -7.60
C ILE A 179 13.53 18.11 -8.86
N ILE A 180 13.13 16.87 -9.15
CA ILE A 180 13.60 16.18 -10.36
C ILE A 180 13.19 16.93 -11.62
N ILE A 181 11.95 17.45 -11.69
CA ILE A 181 11.51 18.24 -12.85
C ILE A 181 12.31 19.56 -12.96
N MET A 182 12.54 20.24 -11.85
CA MET A 182 13.32 21.50 -11.85
C MET A 182 14.77 21.29 -12.31
N LEU A 183 15.41 20.20 -11.89
CA LEU A 183 16.80 19.90 -12.21
C LEU A 183 16.99 19.35 -13.63
N PHE A 184 16.11 18.44 -14.06
CA PHE A 184 16.29 17.67 -15.29
C PHE A 184 15.41 18.11 -16.45
N GLN A 185 14.38 18.94 -16.19
CA GLN A 185 13.51 19.54 -17.22
C GLN A 185 13.11 18.54 -18.33
N ASN A 186 13.60 18.76 -19.56
CA ASN A 186 13.27 17.94 -20.73
C ASN A 186 13.66 16.45 -20.62
N THR A 187 14.51 16.09 -19.67
CA THR A 187 14.93 14.69 -19.41
C THR A 187 14.35 14.14 -18.11
N ALA A 188 13.50 14.90 -17.42
CA ALA A 188 12.97 14.56 -16.11
C ALA A 188 12.21 13.23 -16.10
N THR A 189 11.46 12.92 -17.17
CA THR A 189 10.65 11.69 -17.27
C THR A 189 11.49 10.42 -17.18
N SER A 190 12.66 10.39 -17.83
CA SER A 190 13.57 9.25 -17.76
C SER A 190 14.16 9.03 -16.36
N ILE A 191 14.27 10.10 -15.57
CA ILE A 191 14.81 10.05 -14.20
C ILE A 191 13.71 9.73 -13.19
N LEU A 192 12.50 10.26 -13.39
CA LEU A 192 11.32 10.04 -12.53
C LEU A 192 10.92 8.56 -12.46
N VAL A 193 11.11 7.78 -13.54
CA VAL A 193 10.86 6.33 -13.51
C VAL A 193 11.72 5.64 -12.45
N GLY A 194 13.00 6.05 -12.31
CA GLY A 194 13.87 5.55 -11.24
C GLY A 194 13.35 5.91 -9.85
N PHE A 195 12.88 7.15 -9.66
CA PHE A 195 12.31 7.63 -8.40
C PHE A 195 11.06 6.84 -8.00
N GLY A 196 10.11 6.67 -8.93
CA GLY A 196 8.91 5.87 -8.72
C GLY A 196 9.22 4.41 -8.40
N PHE A 197 10.19 3.81 -9.12
CA PHE A 197 10.61 2.43 -8.85
C PHE A 197 11.20 2.25 -7.45
N GLY A 198 12.02 3.21 -7.00
CA GLY A 198 12.57 3.18 -5.65
C GLY A 198 11.50 3.23 -4.57
N GLY A 199 10.52 4.13 -4.71
CA GLY A 199 9.36 4.23 -3.82
C GLY A 199 8.54 2.95 -3.78
N SER A 200 8.24 2.37 -4.95
CA SER A 200 7.45 1.15 -5.09
C SER A 200 8.13 -0.08 -4.52
N LEU A 201 9.41 -0.24 -4.78
CA LEU A 201 10.14 -1.39 -4.29
C LEU A 201 10.25 -1.39 -2.77
N LEU A 202 10.50 -0.24 -2.16
CA LEU A 202 10.56 -0.13 -0.71
C LEU A 202 9.19 -0.37 -0.08
N ALA A 203 8.12 0.17 -0.68
CA ALA A 203 6.75 -0.07 -0.24
C ALA A 203 6.40 -1.56 -0.25
N LEU A 204 6.77 -2.28 -1.31
CA LEU A 204 6.59 -3.74 -1.37
C LEU A 204 7.31 -4.44 -0.21
N PHE A 205 8.55 -4.09 0.06
CA PHE A 205 9.33 -4.69 1.14
C PHE A 205 8.74 -4.40 2.52
N MET A 206 8.33 -3.17 2.76
CA MET A 206 7.72 -2.77 4.04
C MET A 206 6.35 -3.42 4.21
N ARG A 207 5.54 -3.48 3.16
CA ARG A 207 4.18 -4.04 3.21
C ARG A 207 4.18 -5.55 3.41
N VAL A 208 5.00 -6.29 2.65
CA VAL A 208 5.10 -7.76 2.78
C VAL A 208 5.75 -8.14 4.11
N GLY A 209 6.87 -7.53 4.47
CA GLY A 209 7.58 -7.83 5.71
C GLY A 209 6.76 -7.48 6.95
N GLY A 210 6.15 -6.29 6.97
CA GLY A 210 5.27 -5.84 8.04
C GLY A 210 4.04 -6.73 8.20
N GLY A 211 3.35 -7.05 7.08
CA GLY A 211 2.18 -7.91 7.10
C GLY A 211 2.46 -9.33 7.58
N ILE A 212 3.61 -9.93 7.21
CA ILE A 212 4.01 -11.26 7.74
C ILE A 212 4.30 -11.17 9.24
N PHE A 213 4.94 -10.10 9.70
CA PHE A 213 5.25 -9.92 11.11
C PHE A 213 3.98 -9.81 11.95
N THR A 214 3.12 -8.83 11.62
CA THR A 214 1.92 -8.55 12.41
C THR A 214 1.00 -9.76 12.46
N LYS A 215 0.69 -10.36 11.32
CA LYS A 215 -0.29 -11.47 11.31
C LYS A 215 0.27 -12.81 11.78
N ALA A 216 1.57 -12.97 11.84
CA ALA A 216 2.16 -14.12 12.52
C ALA A 216 2.08 -13.99 14.05
N ALA A 217 2.24 -12.78 14.58
CA ALA A 217 2.07 -12.50 16.00
C ALA A 217 0.61 -12.64 16.43
N ASP A 218 -0.31 -12.00 15.69
CA ASP A 218 -1.75 -11.99 15.93
C ASP A 218 -2.35 -13.41 15.89
N VAL A 219 -2.18 -14.14 14.77
CA VAL A 219 -2.64 -15.54 14.66
C VAL A 219 -2.03 -16.43 15.76
N GLY A 220 -0.75 -16.19 16.11
CA GLY A 220 -0.09 -16.92 17.20
C GLY A 220 -0.67 -16.59 18.57
N ALA A 221 -1.00 -15.31 18.82
CA ALA A 221 -1.64 -14.83 20.03
C ALA A 221 -3.05 -15.41 20.18
N ASP A 222 -3.84 -15.35 19.13
CA ASP A 222 -5.24 -15.78 19.11
C ASP A 222 -5.39 -17.29 19.33
N LEU A 223 -4.61 -18.10 18.62
CA LEU A 223 -4.69 -19.55 18.73
C LEU A 223 -4.37 -20.06 20.15
N VAL A 224 -3.32 -19.55 20.77
CA VAL A 224 -2.93 -20.00 22.10
C VAL A 224 -3.70 -19.27 23.19
N GLY A 225 -3.88 -17.95 23.08
CA GLY A 225 -4.56 -17.13 24.09
C GLY A 225 -6.05 -17.40 24.14
N LYS A 226 -6.76 -17.07 23.06
CA LYS A 226 -8.23 -17.14 23.02
C LYS A 226 -8.75 -18.56 22.91
N VAL A 227 -8.17 -19.37 22.02
CA VAL A 227 -8.72 -20.69 21.70
C VAL A 227 -8.27 -21.76 22.70
N GLU A 228 -6.98 -21.81 23.08
CA GLU A 228 -6.42 -22.85 23.96
C GLU A 228 -6.50 -22.47 25.45
N ALA A 229 -6.01 -21.29 25.81
CA ALA A 229 -5.92 -20.85 27.21
C ALA A 229 -7.19 -20.15 27.72
N GLY A 230 -8.06 -19.66 26.83
CA GLY A 230 -9.30 -18.97 27.18
C GLY A 230 -9.07 -17.63 27.88
N ILE A 231 -7.94 -16.97 27.61
CA ILE A 231 -7.62 -15.63 28.12
C ILE A 231 -8.04 -14.55 27.12
N PRO A 232 -8.29 -13.30 27.55
CA PRO A 232 -8.65 -12.17 26.68
C PRO A 232 -7.62 -11.92 25.56
N GLU A 233 -8.00 -11.12 24.58
CA GLU A 233 -7.19 -10.79 23.39
C GLU A 233 -5.87 -10.12 23.79
N ASP A 234 -5.94 -8.99 24.43
CA ASP A 234 -4.78 -8.21 24.87
C ASP A 234 -4.31 -8.53 26.30
N ASP A 235 -4.41 -9.80 26.71
CA ASP A 235 -3.99 -10.19 28.03
C ASP A 235 -2.46 -10.19 28.17
N PRO A 236 -1.87 -9.48 29.16
CA PRO A 236 -0.43 -9.40 29.34
C PRO A 236 0.25 -10.75 29.67
N ARG A 237 -0.52 -11.80 29.99
CA ARG A 237 0.00 -13.17 30.16
C ARG A 237 0.42 -13.80 28.84
N ASN A 238 -0.14 -13.36 27.72
CA ASN A 238 0.23 -13.88 26.40
C ASN A 238 1.51 -13.22 25.92
N ALA A 239 2.58 -14.02 25.74
CA ALA A 239 3.86 -13.50 25.25
C ALA A 239 3.80 -12.88 23.84
N ALA A 240 2.77 -13.19 23.06
CA ALA A 240 2.61 -12.68 21.70
C ALA A 240 1.88 -11.32 21.64
N THR A 241 1.16 -10.89 22.70
CA THR A 241 0.38 -9.64 22.70
C THR A 241 1.22 -8.39 22.39
N ILE A 242 2.41 -8.25 23.02
CA ILE A 242 3.29 -7.11 22.68
C ILE A 242 3.82 -7.20 21.25
N ALA A 243 4.09 -8.41 20.75
CA ALA A 243 4.52 -8.59 19.37
C ALA A 243 3.41 -8.23 18.36
N ASP A 244 2.16 -8.51 18.68
CA ASP A 244 0.98 -8.13 17.91
C ASP A 244 0.85 -6.60 17.85
N ASN A 245 0.83 -5.93 18.98
CA ASN A 245 0.84 -4.46 19.06
C ASN A 245 2.03 -3.81 18.32
N VAL A 246 3.22 -4.42 18.35
CA VAL A 246 4.36 -4.00 17.51
C VAL A 246 4.02 -4.18 16.04
N GLY A 247 3.40 -5.30 15.70
CA GLY A 247 3.02 -5.67 14.34
C GLY A 247 2.11 -4.66 13.67
N ASP A 248 1.07 -4.20 14.34
CA ASP A 248 0.15 -3.19 13.84
C ASP A 248 0.85 -1.89 13.46
N ASN A 249 1.79 -1.44 14.33
CA ASN A 249 2.59 -0.26 14.01
C ASN A 249 3.50 -0.49 12.79
N VAL A 250 4.05 -1.69 12.64
CA VAL A 250 4.95 -2.06 11.54
C VAL A 250 4.19 -2.28 10.23
N GLY A 251 3.12 -3.07 10.27
CA GLY A 251 2.35 -3.47 9.08
C GLY A 251 1.47 -2.35 8.56
N ASP A 252 0.68 -1.77 9.45
CA ASP A 252 -0.35 -0.82 9.06
C ASP A 252 0.14 0.63 9.10
N CYS A 253 0.92 1.09 10.10
CA CYS A 253 1.44 2.45 10.05
C CYS A 253 2.60 2.60 9.06
N ALA A 254 3.67 1.78 9.19
CA ALA A 254 4.85 1.95 8.35
C ALA A 254 4.63 1.41 6.92
N GLY A 255 4.03 0.21 6.80
CA GLY A 255 3.79 -0.44 5.52
C GLY A 255 2.78 0.29 4.65
N MET A 256 1.64 0.73 5.22
CA MET A 256 0.62 1.48 4.48
C MET A 256 1.06 2.89 4.11
N ALA A 257 1.78 3.60 5.00
CA ALA A 257 2.31 4.92 4.66
C ALA A 257 3.27 4.86 3.45
N ALA A 258 4.13 3.83 3.39
CA ALA A 258 5.02 3.59 2.25
C ALA A 258 4.22 3.21 0.98
N ASP A 259 3.16 2.40 1.08
CA ASP A 259 2.31 1.99 -0.03
C ASP A 259 1.52 3.18 -0.61
N LEU A 260 0.96 4.04 0.24
CA LEU A 260 0.27 5.25 -0.22
C LEU A 260 1.24 6.30 -0.76
N PHE A 261 2.47 6.41 -0.22
CA PHE A 261 3.56 7.20 -0.82
C PHE A 261 3.84 6.72 -2.24
N GLU A 262 4.01 5.42 -2.43
CA GLU A 262 4.21 4.81 -3.73
C GLU A 262 3.08 5.15 -4.71
N SER A 263 1.82 4.90 -4.30
CA SER A 263 0.65 5.17 -5.15
C SER A 263 0.58 6.64 -5.57
N TYR A 264 0.90 7.54 -4.63
CA TYR A 264 0.97 8.98 -4.85
C TYR A 264 2.02 9.34 -5.89
N GLU A 265 3.23 8.80 -5.77
CA GLU A 265 4.36 9.08 -6.66
C GLU A 265 4.18 8.48 -8.05
N VAL A 266 3.86 7.20 -8.13
CA VAL A 266 3.74 6.48 -9.40
C VAL A 266 2.66 7.09 -10.29
N THR A 267 1.53 7.51 -9.69
CA THR A 267 0.46 8.17 -10.44
C THR A 267 0.91 9.54 -10.97
N LEU A 268 1.68 10.28 -10.17
CA LEU A 268 2.25 11.57 -10.59
C LEU A 268 3.25 11.37 -11.73
N VAL A 269 4.17 10.42 -11.59
CA VAL A 269 5.16 10.08 -12.63
C VAL A 269 4.47 9.67 -13.93
N ALA A 270 3.49 8.77 -13.89
CA ALA A 270 2.73 8.35 -15.07
C ALA A 270 2.02 9.55 -15.75
N SER A 271 1.41 10.43 -14.95
CA SER A 271 0.75 11.63 -15.48
C SER A 271 1.72 12.60 -16.18
N ILE A 272 2.92 12.75 -15.63
CA ILE A 272 3.97 13.62 -16.21
C ILE A 272 4.47 13.01 -17.53
N ILE A 273 4.72 11.70 -17.57
CA ILE A 273 5.19 11.01 -18.79
C ILE A 273 4.18 11.20 -19.92
N LEU A 274 2.91 10.92 -19.66
CA LEU A 274 1.84 10.99 -20.66
C LEU A 274 1.46 12.44 -21.04
N GLY A 275 1.70 13.41 -20.16
CA GLY A 275 1.25 14.79 -20.32
C GLY A 275 1.79 15.51 -21.55
N PHE A 276 3.07 15.29 -21.86
CA PHE A 276 3.73 15.90 -23.02
C PHE A 276 3.06 15.48 -24.34
N ALA A 277 2.95 14.18 -24.58
CA ALA A 277 2.34 13.64 -25.79
C ALA A 277 0.85 13.98 -25.90
N ALA A 278 0.13 13.93 -24.79
CA ALA A 278 -1.28 14.24 -24.71
C ALA A 278 -1.59 15.67 -25.14
N PHE A 279 -0.89 16.67 -24.60
CA PHE A 279 -1.12 18.07 -24.93
C PHE A 279 -0.68 18.40 -26.34
N ARG A 280 0.43 17.82 -26.80
CA ARG A 280 0.88 17.95 -28.20
C ARG A 280 -0.18 17.39 -29.16
N SER A 281 -0.83 16.27 -28.84
CA SER A 281 -1.83 15.61 -29.68
C SER A 281 -3.12 16.43 -29.87
N ILE A 282 -3.42 17.33 -28.93
CA ILE A 282 -4.59 18.23 -29.00
C ILE A 282 -4.20 19.67 -29.36
N GLY A 283 -2.96 19.90 -29.80
CA GLY A 283 -2.48 21.20 -30.27
C GLY A 283 -2.27 22.27 -29.18
N LEU A 284 -2.16 21.85 -27.91
CA LEU A 284 -1.84 22.74 -26.79
C LEU A 284 -0.35 22.69 -26.41
N ASN A 285 0.10 23.68 -25.63
CA ASN A 285 1.48 23.70 -25.13
C ASN A 285 1.80 22.45 -24.29
N PRO A 286 2.74 21.58 -24.70
CA PRO A 286 3.08 20.37 -23.98
C PRO A 286 3.56 20.59 -22.53
N ALA A 287 4.18 21.74 -22.23
CA ALA A 287 4.59 22.09 -20.87
C ALA A 287 3.41 22.07 -19.88
N LEU A 288 2.21 22.49 -20.32
CA LEU A 288 1.00 22.46 -19.48
C LEU A 288 0.65 21.03 -19.05
N GLY A 289 0.81 20.05 -19.96
CA GLY A 289 0.53 18.64 -19.65
C GLY A 289 1.50 18.06 -18.62
N VAL A 290 2.75 18.51 -18.60
CA VAL A 290 3.78 18.10 -17.64
C VAL A 290 3.58 18.78 -16.28
N ILE A 291 3.25 20.07 -16.27
CA ILE A 291 3.16 20.88 -15.05
C ILE A 291 1.82 20.73 -14.33
N PHE A 292 0.70 20.56 -15.03
CA PHE A 292 -0.62 20.46 -14.41
C PHE A 292 -0.73 19.36 -13.36
N PRO A 293 -0.20 18.13 -13.54
CA PRO A 293 -0.22 17.09 -12.50
C PRO A 293 0.46 17.53 -11.20
N VAL A 294 1.60 18.23 -11.30
CA VAL A 294 2.36 18.73 -10.15
C VAL A 294 1.56 19.81 -9.40
N VAL A 295 0.93 20.73 -10.14
CA VAL A 295 0.07 21.77 -9.56
C VAL A 295 -1.17 21.17 -8.88
N ALA A 296 -1.83 20.22 -9.53
CA ALA A 296 -2.98 19.52 -8.96
C ALA A 296 -2.62 18.81 -7.65
N ARG A 297 -1.44 18.19 -7.59
CA ARG A 297 -0.89 17.61 -6.35
C ARG A 297 -0.65 18.67 -5.28
N ALA A 298 -0.03 19.80 -5.62
CA ALA A 298 0.20 20.89 -4.67
C ALA A 298 -1.12 21.41 -4.07
N LEU A 299 -2.17 21.55 -4.88
CA LEU A 299 -3.50 21.92 -4.40
C LEU A 299 -4.09 20.85 -3.47
N GLY A 300 -3.93 19.57 -3.81
CA GLY A 300 -4.34 18.45 -2.95
C GLY A 300 -3.62 18.44 -1.60
N VAL A 301 -2.32 18.80 -1.58
CA VAL A 301 -1.54 18.93 -0.33
C VAL A 301 -2.10 20.06 0.54
N LEU A 302 -2.36 21.26 -0.03
CA LEU A 302 -2.99 22.35 0.72
C LEU A 302 -4.37 21.97 1.24
N ALA A 303 -5.18 21.31 0.42
CA ALA A 303 -6.48 20.80 0.81
C ALA A 303 -6.38 19.78 1.95
N SER A 304 -5.40 18.88 1.89
CA SER A 304 -5.13 17.89 2.95
C SER A 304 -4.70 18.53 4.27
N ILE A 305 -3.86 19.57 4.23
CA ILE A 305 -3.49 20.34 5.44
C ILE A 305 -4.77 20.86 6.12
N VAL A 306 -5.65 21.52 5.38
CA VAL A 306 -6.91 22.05 5.91
C VAL A 306 -7.80 20.90 6.39
N GLY A 307 -7.90 19.80 5.64
CA GLY A 307 -8.69 18.62 5.98
C GLY A 307 -8.29 18.00 7.30
N VAL A 308 -6.98 17.79 7.53
CA VAL A 308 -6.46 17.25 8.81
C VAL A 308 -6.83 18.16 10.00
N TYR A 309 -6.75 19.47 9.84
CA TYR A 309 -7.18 20.39 10.90
C TYR A 309 -8.70 20.50 11.07
N ALA A 310 -9.48 20.15 10.05
CA ALA A 310 -10.94 20.13 10.10
C ALA A 310 -11.48 18.90 10.88
N VAL A 311 -10.68 17.85 11.08
CA VAL A 311 -11.05 16.72 11.93
C VAL A 311 -11.02 17.14 13.39
N ARG A 312 -12.20 17.51 13.89
CA ARG A 312 -12.42 17.90 15.28
C ARG A 312 -13.75 17.31 15.74
N ALA A 313 -13.72 16.49 16.79
CA ALA A 313 -14.94 16.05 17.43
C ALA A 313 -15.58 17.22 18.19
N LYS A 314 -16.91 17.25 18.17
CA LYS A 314 -17.73 18.08 19.03
C LYS A 314 -18.26 17.23 20.18
N ASP A 315 -18.70 17.85 21.25
CA ASP A 315 -19.23 17.12 22.40
C ASP A 315 -20.49 16.30 22.06
N ASP A 316 -21.20 16.69 20.98
CA ASP A 316 -22.38 15.97 20.47
C ASP A 316 -22.06 14.78 19.53
N ASP A 317 -20.82 14.63 19.10
CA ASP A 317 -20.42 13.54 18.20
C ASP A 317 -20.38 12.23 19.00
N LYS A 318 -21.20 11.27 18.59
CA LYS A 318 -21.28 9.94 19.24
C LYS A 318 -20.13 9.03 18.87
N THR A 319 -19.53 9.23 17.69
CA THR A 319 -18.43 8.42 17.14
C THR A 319 -17.38 9.31 16.49
N ALA A 320 -16.15 8.79 16.36
CA ALA A 320 -15.05 9.47 15.68
C ALA A 320 -15.21 9.54 14.16
N MET A 321 -16.10 8.74 13.55
CA MET A 321 -16.25 8.66 12.08
C MET A 321 -16.78 9.97 11.47
N ALA A 322 -17.75 10.63 12.12
CA ALA A 322 -18.34 11.85 11.58
C ALA A 322 -17.32 13.01 11.46
N PRO A 323 -16.48 13.30 12.47
CA PRO A 323 -15.36 14.25 12.33
C PRO A 323 -14.38 13.88 11.20
N ILE A 324 -14.00 12.61 11.07
CA ILE A 324 -13.09 12.13 10.03
C ILE A 324 -13.67 12.38 8.63
N ASN A 325 -14.92 12.00 8.41
CA ASN A 325 -15.63 12.25 7.16
C ASN A 325 -15.74 13.76 6.83
N ARG A 326 -15.91 14.63 7.82
CA ARG A 326 -15.88 16.09 7.62
C ARG A 326 -14.52 16.58 7.11
N GLY A 327 -13.43 16.05 7.66
CA GLY A 327 -12.07 16.36 7.21
C GLY A 327 -11.83 15.94 5.76
N PHE A 328 -12.23 14.72 5.41
CA PHE A 328 -12.12 14.20 4.05
C PHE A 328 -12.94 15.03 3.04
N LEU A 329 -14.20 15.33 3.37
CA LEU A 329 -15.07 16.13 2.51
C LEU A 329 -14.53 17.56 2.31
N THR A 330 -14.00 18.17 3.38
CA THR A 330 -13.37 19.50 3.30
C THR A 330 -12.20 19.49 2.34
N ALA A 331 -11.29 18.51 2.43
CA ALA A 331 -10.17 18.37 1.51
C ALA A 331 -10.65 18.12 0.07
N GLY A 332 -11.66 17.29 -0.14
CA GLY A 332 -12.25 17.04 -1.45
C GLY A 332 -12.82 18.30 -2.10
N ILE A 333 -13.63 19.06 -1.38
CA ILE A 333 -14.22 20.32 -1.88
C ILE A 333 -13.13 21.33 -2.25
N LEU A 334 -12.13 21.55 -1.40
CA LEU A 334 -11.03 22.46 -1.68
C LEU A 334 -10.23 22.03 -2.91
N THR A 335 -10.01 20.73 -3.08
CA THR A 335 -9.35 20.16 -4.27
C THR A 335 -10.18 20.43 -5.54
N VAL A 336 -11.49 20.22 -5.51
CA VAL A 336 -12.39 20.52 -6.64
C VAL A 336 -12.31 22.00 -7.01
N VAL A 337 -12.44 22.89 -6.04
CA VAL A 337 -12.37 24.35 -6.30
C VAL A 337 -11.01 24.75 -6.86
N GLY A 338 -9.91 24.30 -6.23
CA GLY A 338 -8.55 24.65 -6.66
C GLY A 338 -8.24 24.13 -8.06
N THR A 339 -8.57 22.88 -8.35
CA THR A 339 -8.33 22.27 -9.68
C THR A 339 -9.22 22.88 -10.75
N PHE A 340 -10.45 23.28 -10.44
CA PHE A 340 -11.30 24.05 -11.36
C PHE A 340 -10.64 25.38 -11.77
N LEU A 341 -10.16 26.15 -10.80
CA LEU A 341 -9.52 27.45 -11.07
C LEU A 341 -8.27 27.27 -11.96
N VAL A 342 -7.44 26.29 -11.67
CA VAL A 342 -6.23 26.04 -12.48
C VAL A 342 -6.59 25.50 -13.86
N ALA A 343 -7.52 24.58 -13.99
CA ALA A 343 -7.96 24.07 -15.28
C ALA A 343 -8.59 25.15 -16.17
N GLN A 344 -9.37 26.08 -15.57
CA GLN A 344 -10.06 27.15 -16.29
C GLN A 344 -9.10 28.29 -16.68
N PHE A 345 -8.24 28.77 -15.76
CA PHE A 345 -7.49 30.02 -15.94
C PHE A 345 -6.03 29.81 -16.35
N TYR A 346 -5.47 28.60 -16.14
CA TYR A 346 -4.09 28.30 -16.51
C TYR A 346 -4.00 27.31 -17.69
N VAL A 347 -4.73 26.20 -17.61
CA VAL A 347 -4.69 25.14 -18.65
C VAL A 347 -5.63 25.48 -19.82
N HIS A 348 -6.71 26.19 -19.56
CA HIS A 348 -7.80 26.50 -20.50
C HIS A 348 -8.44 25.22 -21.08
N ASN A 349 -8.51 24.14 -20.31
CA ASN A 349 -9.12 22.89 -20.71
C ASN A 349 -9.81 22.19 -19.53
N LEU A 350 -11.15 22.25 -19.47
CA LEU A 350 -11.93 21.68 -18.37
C LEU A 350 -11.99 20.15 -18.39
N ARG A 351 -11.56 19.47 -19.46
CA ARG A 351 -11.53 18.00 -19.47
C ARG A 351 -10.56 17.45 -18.42
N VAL A 352 -9.45 18.13 -18.17
CA VAL A 352 -8.49 17.76 -17.11
C VAL A 352 -9.10 17.91 -15.71
N PHE A 353 -9.93 18.93 -15.50
CA PHE A 353 -10.70 19.11 -14.26
C PHE A 353 -11.69 17.96 -14.03
N TRP A 354 -12.49 17.63 -15.06
CA TRP A 354 -13.47 16.56 -14.95
C TRP A 354 -12.82 15.19 -14.71
N ALA A 355 -11.63 14.93 -15.22
CA ALA A 355 -10.86 13.72 -14.92
C ALA A 355 -10.49 13.66 -13.43
N ILE A 356 -10.01 14.78 -12.83
CA ILE A 356 -9.73 14.87 -11.39
C ILE A 356 -11.01 14.63 -10.57
N VAL A 357 -12.12 15.26 -10.93
CA VAL A 357 -13.41 15.06 -10.25
C VAL A 357 -13.86 13.60 -10.33
N THR A 358 -13.72 12.98 -11.50
CA THR A 358 -14.04 11.54 -11.68
C THR A 358 -13.22 10.68 -10.71
N GLY A 359 -11.94 10.99 -10.52
CA GLY A 359 -11.09 10.30 -9.55
C GLY A 359 -11.56 10.48 -8.10
N LEU A 360 -11.91 11.70 -7.71
CA LEU A 360 -12.46 11.98 -6.37
C LEU A 360 -13.79 11.24 -6.13
N VAL A 361 -14.67 11.21 -7.14
CA VAL A 361 -15.93 10.44 -7.06
C VAL A 361 -15.64 8.95 -6.96
N LEU A 362 -14.71 8.42 -7.75
CA LEU A 362 -14.30 7.02 -7.68
C LEU A 362 -13.77 6.66 -6.29
N ALA A 363 -12.97 7.53 -5.67
CA ALA A 363 -12.48 7.33 -4.30
C ALA A 363 -13.64 7.15 -3.32
N GLN A 364 -14.67 8.02 -3.41
CA GLN A 364 -15.87 7.91 -2.56
C GLN A 364 -16.66 6.61 -2.84
N VAL A 365 -16.84 6.25 -4.11
CA VAL A 365 -17.58 5.04 -4.48
C VAL A 365 -16.87 3.79 -3.95
N VAL A 366 -15.56 3.68 -4.15
CA VAL A 366 -14.78 2.53 -3.66
C VAL A 366 -14.80 2.47 -2.14
N SER A 367 -14.64 3.61 -1.44
CA SER A 367 -14.73 3.68 0.03
C SER A 367 -16.10 3.19 0.53
N ARG A 368 -17.20 3.65 -0.08
CA ARG A 368 -18.56 3.22 0.29
C ARG A 368 -18.85 1.75 -0.04
N LEU A 369 -18.31 1.24 -1.14
CA LEU A 369 -18.41 -0.19 -1.46
C LEU A 369 -17.66 -1.03 -0.42
N THR A 370 -16.45 -0.64 -0.05
CA THR A 370 -15.68 -1.34 0.97
C THR A 370 -16.40 -1.30 2.33
N GLU A 371 -16.88 -0.12 2.74
CA GLU A 371 -17.68 0.05 3.96
C GLU A 371 -18.92 -0.86 3.95
N TYR A 372 -19.64 -0.94 2.84
CA TYR A 372 -20.82 -1.81 2.71
C TYR A 372 -20.49 -3.30 2.94
N TYR A 373 -19.36 -3.78 2.41
CA TYR A 373 -18.98 -5.19 2.55
C TYR A 373 -18.29 -5.52 3.87
N THR A 374 -17.82 -4.53 4.62
CA THR A 374 -17.02 -4.75 5.83
C THR A 374 -17.59 -4.13 7.11
N SER A 375 -18.66 -3.33 7.05
CA SER A 375 -19.23 -2.68 8.25
C SER A 375 -20.17 -3.61 9.01
N THR A 376 -20.11 -3.57 10.35
CA THR A 376 -21.04 -4.26 11.25
C THR A 376 -22.50 -3.80 11.10
N GLU A 377 -22.72 -2.62 10.51
CA GLU A 377 -24.05 -2.06 10.31
C GLU A 377 -24.77 -2.63 9.06
N THR A 378 -24.05 -3.35 8.20
CA THR A 378 -24.54 -3.79 6.88
C THR A 378 -24.82 -5.29 6.83
N SER A 379 -25.65 -5.71 5.86
CA SER A 379 -26.08 -7.10 5.72
C SER A 379 -24.91 -8.08 5.50
N PRO A 380 -23.87 -7.83 4.66
CA PRO A 380 -22.86 -8.83 4.40
C PRO A 380 -22.15 -9.34 5.66
N VAL A 381 -21.84 -8.44 6.59
CA VAL A 381 -21.18 -8.79 7.87
C VAL A 381 -22.14 -9.52 8.80
N ARG A 382 -23.41 -9.07 8.86
CA ARG A 382 -24.46 -9.73 9.67
C ARG A 382 -24.77 -11.15 9.17
N ASP A 383 -24.81 -11.35 7.85
CA ASP A 383 -25.02 -12.66 7.24
C ASP A 383 -23.89 -13.63 7.58
N ILE A 384 -22.63 -13.15 7.66
CA ILE A 384 -21.49 -13.93 8.11
C ILE A 384 -21.63 -14.29 9.61
N ALA A 385 -22.04 -13.32 10.44
CA ALA A 385 -22.26 -13.54 11.86
C ALA A 385 -23.42 -14.53 12.12
N GLU A 386 -24.50 -14.48 11.35
CA GLU A 386 -25.59 -15.46 11.40
C GLU A 386 -25.10 -16.86 10.97
N ALA A 387 -24.27 -16.94 9.89
CA ALA A 387 -23.68 -18.18 9.42
C ALA A 387 -22.77 -18.84 10.49
N ALA A 388 -22.16 -18.01 11.37
CA ALA A 388 -21.33 -18.51 12.46
C ALA A 388 -22.10 -19.37 13.50
N ARG A 389 -23.42 -19.21 13.62
CA ARG A 389 -24.27 -20.09 14.43
C ARG A 389 -24.25 -21.56 13.96
N THR A 390 -24.01 -21.76 12.68
CA THR A 390 -23.98 -23.11 12.09
C THR A 390 -22.58 -23.74 12.22
N GLY A 391 -21.54 -22.92 12.42
CA GLY A 391 -20.18 -23.35 12.67
C GLY A 391 -19.13 -22.70 11.74
N PRO A 392 -17.84 -23.01 11.95
CA PRO A 392 -16.74 -22.34 11.27
C PRO A 392 -16.74 -22.56 9.74
N ALA A 393 -17.18 -23.70 9.25
CA ALA A 393 -17.20 -23.97 7.81
C ALA A 393 -18.14 -23.01 7.06
N THR A 394 -19.33 -22.78 7.59
CA THR A 394 -20.31 -21.85 7.02
C THR A 394 -19.86 -20.41 7.16
N THR A 395 -19.22 -20.04 8.25
CA THR A 395 -18.59 -18.72 8.44
C THR A 395 -17.56 -18.44 7.36
N VAL A 396 -16.64 -19.39 7.12
CA VAL A 396 -15.61 -19.25 6.08
C VAL A 396 -16.24 -19.14 4.68
N LEU A 397 -17.21 -20.00 4.35
CA LEU A 397 -17.87 -19.96 3.05
C LEU A 397 -18.64 -18.64 2.82
N SER A 398 -19.31 -18.12 3.83
CA SER A 398 -20.07 -16.87 3.73
C SER A 398 -19.13 -15.67 3.45
N GLY A 399 -18.00 -15.58 4.16
CA GLY A 399 -17.02 -14.51 3.92
C GLY A 399 -16.31 -14.61 2.56
N ILE A 400 -15.99 -15.83 2.08
CA ILE A 400 -15.49 -16.05 0.72
C ILE A 400 -16.50 -15.54 -0.31
N SER A 401 -17.78 -15.88 -0.15
CA SER A 401 -18.85 -15.44 -1.06
C SER A 401 -18.97 -13.92 -1.10
N SER A 402 -19.03 -13.28 0.07
CA SER A 402 -19.11 -11.82 0.20
C SER A 402 -17.88 -11.12 -0.43
N GLY A 403 -16.68 -11.64 -0.16
CA GLY A 403 -15.45 -11.11 -0.75
C GLY A 403 -15.42 -11.22 -2.27
N LEU A 404 -15.84 -12.35 -2.85
CA LEU A 404 -15.93 -12.54 -4.31
C LEU A 404 -16.92 -11.58 -4.94
N GLU A 405 -18.08 -11.38 -4.34
CA GLU A 405 -19.10 -10.43 -4.81
C GLU A 405 -18.58 -9.01 -4.80
N SER A 406 -17.90 -8.58 -3.75
CA SER A 406 -17.34 -7.23 -3.61
C SER A 406 -16.40 -6.86 -4.75
N THR A 407 -15.65 -7.83 -5.31
CA THR A 407 -14.72 -7.60 -6.41
C THR A 407 -15.41 -7.13 -7.68
N VAL A 408 -16.60 -7.65 -7.96
CA VAL A 408 -17.36 -7.32 -9.16
C VAL A 408 -17.76 -5.85 -9.16
N PHE A 409 -18.29 -5.36 -8.05
CA PHE A 409 -18.72 -3.96 -7.94
C PHE A 409 -17.54 -2.98 -7.98
N ALA A 410 -16.40 -3.35 -7.36
CA ALA A 410 -15.19 -2.55 -7.44
C ALA A 410 -14.66 -2.42 -8.89
N VAL A 411 -14.66 -3.53 -9.65
CA VAL A 411 -14.29 -3.52 -11.08
C VAL A 411 -15.24 -2.66 -11.90
N ILE A 412 -16.56 -2.77 -11.67
CA ILE A 412 -17.56 -1.96 -12.38
C ILE A 412 -17.32 -0.48 -12.11
N ALA A 413 -17.07 -0.09 -10.86
CA ALA A 413 -16.79 1.31 -10.51
C ALA A 413 -15.56 1.86 -11.26
N ILE A 414 -14.47 1.09 -11.31
CA ILE A 414 -13.26 1.47 -12.05
C ILE A 414 -13.52 1.52 -13.55
N ALA A 415 -14.23 0.54 -14.11
CA ALA A 415 -14.57 0.52 -15.53
C ALA A 415 -15.42 1.73 -15.93
N LEU A 416 -16.37 2.15 -15.10
CA LEU A 416 -17.16 3.37 -15.31
C LEU A 416 -16.28 4.63 -15.30
N ALA A 417 -15.35 4.74 -14.37
CA ALA A 417 -14.41 5.86 -14.31
C ALA A 417 -13.52 5.93 -15.55
N LEU A 418 -13.02 4.77 -16.03
CA LEU A 418 -12.29 4.68 -17.30
C LEU A 418 -13.18 5.07 -18.48
N GLY A 419 -14.46 4.66 -18.48
CA GLY A 419 -15.45 5.06 -19.48
C GLY A 419 -15.64 6.58 -19.56
N VAL A 420 -15.69 7.26 -18.40
CA VAL A 420 -15.75 8.73 -18.36
C VAL A 420 -14.47 9.34 -18.98
N ALA A 421 -13.29 8.84 -18.66
CA ALA A 421 -12.04 9.31 -19.26
C ALA A 421 -12.00 9.12 -20.77
N ILE A 422 -12.52 7.99 -21.29
CA ILE A 422 -12.68 7.73 -22.73
C ILE A 422 -13.62 8.77 -23.38
N GLY A 423 -14.77 9.04 -22.77
CA GLY A 423 -15.72 10.04 -23.25
C GLY A 423 -15.12 11.46 -23.29
N LEU A 424 -14.37 11.84 -22.24
CA LEU A 424 -13.66 13.13 -22.18
C LEU A 424 -12.53 13.22 -23.21
N GLY A 425 -11.93 12.11 -23.61
CA GLY A 425 -10.86 12.02 -24.59
C GLY A 425 -11.30 12.32 -26.03
N GLN A 426 -12.61 12.20 -26.34
CA GLN A 426 -13.20 12.52 -27.63
C GLN A 426 -12.49 11.85 -28.82
N GLY A 427 -12.11 10.58 -28.67
CA GLY A 427 -11.44 9.79 -29.70
C GLY A 427 -9.92 10.00 -29.82
N ASN A 428 -9.34 10.90 -29.04
CA ASN A 428 -7.88 11.05 -28.97
C ASN A 428 -7.30 10.10 -27.91
N ILE A 429 -6.66 9.04 -28.35
CA ILE A 429 -6.16 7.97 -27.47
C ILE A 429 -5.08 8.48 -26.50
N GLN A 430 -4.12 9.30 -26.97
CA GLN A 430 -3.05 9.85 -26.13
C GLN A 430 -3.59 10.74 -25.02
N PHE A 431 -4.54 11.59 -25.37
CA PHE A 431 -5.20 12.45 -24.39
C PHE A 431 -6.08 11.63 -23.43
N THR A 432 -6.73 10.58 -23.92
CA THR A 432 -7.52 9.64 -23.08
C THR A 432 -6.66 9.01 -21.99
N PHE A 433 -5.48 8.47 -22.32
CA PHE A 433 -4.59 7.88 -21.33
C PHE A 433 -4.07 8.89 -20.29
N TYR A 434 -3.82 10.11 -20.73
CA TYR A 434 -3.51 11.18 -19.79
C TYR A 434 -4.66 11.49 -18.84
N LEU A 435 -5.90 11.53 -19.34
CA LEU A 435 -7.09 11.72 -18.51
C LEU A 435 -7.30 10.55 -17.53
N VAL A 436 -6.99 9.31 -17.93
CA VAL A 436 -6.96 8.16 -17.01
C VAL A 436 -5.92 8.38 -15.89
N ALA A 437 -4.71 8.82 -16.23
CA ALA A 437 -3.70 9.13 -15.23
C ALA A 437 -4.16 10.25 -14.28
N LEU A 438 -4.82 11.30 -14.81
CA LEU A 438 -5.41 12.37 -14.01
C LEU A 438 -6.59 11.88 -13.14
N THR A 439 -7.35 10.88 -13.57
CA THR A 439 -8.37 10.24 -12.73
C THR A 439 -7.72 9.57 -11.51
N GLY A 440 -6.62 8.85 -11.71
CA GLY A 440 -5.81 8.32 -10.61
C GLY A 440 -5.24 9.40 -9.70
N LEU A 441 -4.78 10.49 -10.30
CA LEU A 441 -4.29 11.66 -9.55
C LEU A 441 -5.42 12.32 -8.74
N GLY A 442 -6.62 12.39 -9.27
CA GLY A 442 -7.81 12.87 -8.57
C GLY A 442 -8.22 11.96 -7.42
N MET A 443 -8.21 10.64 -7.63
CA MET A 443 -8.47 9.68 -6.57
C MET A 443 -7.52 9.88 -5.37
N LEU A 444 -6.26 10.14 -5.63
CA LEU A 444 -5.22 10.37 -4.63
C LEU A 444 -5.06 11.84 -4.19
N ALA A 445 -5.98 12.73 -4.56
CA ALA A 445 -5.83 14.15 -4.25
C ALA A 445 -5.92 14.47 -2.75
N THR A 446 -6.65 13.65 -1.99
CA THR A 446 -6.84 13.77 -0.54
C THR A 446 -5.92 12.83 0.26
N THR A 447 -4.85 12.32 -0.34
CA THR A 447 -3.95 11.31 0.26
C THR A 447 -3.44 11.71 1.65
N GLY A 448 -3.17 13.00 1.90
CA GLY A 448 -2.72 13.45 3.22
C GLY A 448 -3.76 13.18 4.32
N VAL A 449 -5.05 13.30 4.02
CA VAL A 449 -6.14 12.95 4.96
C VAL A 449 -6.30 11.43 5.05
N VAL A 450 -6.25 10.73 3.91
CA VAL A 450 -6.41 9.26 3.84
C VAL A 450 -5.31 8.54 4.62
N VAL A 451 -4.03 8.96 4.49
CA VAL A 451 -2.93 8.39 5.30
C VAL A 451 -3.11 8.72 6.78
N SER A 452 -3.68 9.90 7.10
CA SER A 452 -3.98 10.25 8.49
C SER A 452 -5.06 9.35 9.09
N GLU A 453 -6.08 9.04 8.30
CA GLU A 453 -7.17 8.13 8.63
C GLU A 453 -6.67 6.68 8.75
N ASP A 454 -5.79 6.27 7.87
CA ASP A 454 -5.19 4.95 7.87
C ASP A 454 -4.34 4.69 9.13
N THR A 455 -3.42 5.61 9.45
CA THR A 455 -2.58 5.49 10.65
C THR A 455 -3.38 5.69 11.95
N PHE A 456 -4.53 6.39 11.90
CA PHE A 456 -5.44 6.51 13.05
C PHE A 456 -5.93 5.12 13.52
N GLY A 457 -6.22 4.20 12.60
CA GLY A 457 -6.70 2.86 12.92
C GLY A 457 -5.78 2.10 13.88
N PRO A 458 -4.54 1.77 13.48
CA PRO A 458 -3.61 1.07 14.37
C PRO A 458 -3.23 1.86 15.63
N VAL A 459 -3.27 3.20 15.61
CA VAL A 459 -3.06 4.00 16.82
C VAL A 459 -4.23 3.83 17.80
N ALA A 460 -5.46 3.76 17.32
CA ALA A 460 -6.64 3.54 18.15
C ALA A 460 -6.66 2.13 18.73
N ASP A 461 -6.37 1.13 17.90
CA ASP A 461 -6.27 -0.29 18.24
C ASP A 461 -5.20 -0.54 19.32
N ASN A 462 -3.97 -0.14 19.07
CA ASN A 462 -2.89 -0.24 20.06
C ASN A 462 -3.14 0.57 21.34
N ALA A 463 -3.88 1.68 21.28
CA ALA A 463 -4.29 2.41 22.47
C ALA A 463 -5.31 1.62 23.27
N ALA A 464 -6.22 0.87 22.63
CA ALA A 464 -7.14 -0.06 23.28
C ALA A 464 -6.38 -1.22 23.91
N GLY A 465 -5.40 -1.82 23.22
CA GLY A 465 -4.54 -2.87 23.78
C GLY A 465 -3.76 -2.39 25.02
N ILE A 466 -3.19 -1.17 24.99
CA ILE A 466 -2.54 -0.59 26.17
C ILE A 466 -3.53 -0.39 27.32
N ALA A 467 -4.77 0.03 27.02
CA ALA A 467 -5.82 0.21 28.02
C ALA A 467 -6.19 -1.14 28.67
N GLU A 468 -6.40 -2.19 27.87
CA GLU A 468 -6.72 -3.54 28.34
C GLU A 468 -5.57 -4.13 29.16
N MET A 469 -4.34 -4.11 28.65
CA MET A 469 -3.16 -4.60 29.37
C MET A 469 -2.89 -3.86 30.68
N SER A 470 -3.22 -2.59 30.78
CA SER A 470 -3.01 -1.81 32.02
C SER A 470 -4.04 -2.14 33.09
N GLY A 471 -5.23 -2.58 32.72
CA GLY A 471 -6.35 -2.85 33.62
C GLY A 471 -6.88 -1.58 34.34
N GLU A 472 -6.60 -0.38 33.80
CA GLU A 472 -6.87 0.90 34.48
C GLU A 472 -8.02 1.69 33.82
N PHE A 473 -8.84 1.04 32.98
CA PHE A 473 -9.94 1.67 32.23
C PHE A 473 -11.29 1.09 32.66
N ASP A 474 -12.23 1.99 32.93
CA ASP A 474 -13.61 1.66 33.28
C ASP A 474 -14.58 2.73 32.77
N GLY A 475 -15.86 2.41 32.72
CA GLY A 475 -16.96 3.35 32.47
C GLY A 475 -16.83 4.10 31.14
N ASP A 476 -16.73 5.44 31.19
CA ASP A 476 -16.65 6.28 29.99
C ASP A 476 -15.34 6.12 29.24
N ALA A 477 -14.23 5.90 29.94
CA ALA A 477 -12.92 5.71 29.33
C ALA A 477 -12.88 4.42 28.49
N GLU A 478 -13.40 3.32 29.01
CA GLU A 478 -13.53 2.05 28.32
C GLU A 478 -14.42 2.20 27.06
N ARG A 479 -15.61 2.84 27.20
CA ARG A 479 -16.50 3.08 26.06
C ARG A 479 -15.86 3.93 24.96
N ILE A 480 -15.04 4.92 25.31
CA ILE A 480 -14.30 5.73 24.34
C ILE A 480 -13.29 4.87 23.60
N MET A 481 -12.53 4.00 24.28
CA MET A 481 -11.54 3.13 23.65
C MET A 481 -12.20 2.14 22.69
N VAL A 482 -13.26 1.45 23.11
CA VAL A 482 -14.03 0.53 22.25
C VAL A 482 -14.58 1.26 21.02
N SER A 483 -15.10 2.48 21.19
CA SER A 483 -15.60 3.29 20.07
C SER A 483 -14.49 3.72 19.11
N LEU A 484 -13.32 4.09 19.62
CA LEU A 484 -12.17 4.48 18.76
C LEU A 484 -11.62 3.28 18.00
N ASP A 485 -11.51 2.11 18.63
CA ASP A 485 -11.08 0.87 17.99
C ASP A 485 -12.06 0.45 16.88
N ALA A 486 -13.35 0.43 17.12
CA ALA A 486 -14.38 0.12 16.12
C ALA A 486 -14.29 1.04 14.89
N VAL A 487 -14.10 2.36 15.11
CA VAL A 487 -13.87 3.33 14.03
C VAL A 487 -12.53 3.06 13.34
N GLY A 488 -11.49 2.72 14.10
CA GLY A 488 -10.16 2.36 13.59
C GLY A 488 -10.19 1.21 12.59
N ASN A 489 -10.93 0.15 12.91
CA ASN A 489 -11.08 -1.00 12.01
C ASN A 489 -11.86 -0.65 10.73
N THR A 490 -12.89 0.18 10.84
CA THR A 490 -13.63 0.67 9.67
C THR A 490 -12.73 1.53 8.78
N THR A 491 -11.93 2.43 9.35
CA THR A 491 -11.01 3.27 8.58
C THR A 491 -9.89 2.46 7.92
N LYS A 492 -9.32 1.46 8.61
CA LYS A 492 -8.36 0.50 8.02
C LYS A 492 -8.93 -0.19 6.77
N ALA A 493 -10.19 -0.64 6.81
CA ALA A 493 -10.83 -1.29 5.67
C ALA A 493 -11.04 -0.32 4.50
N ILE A 494 -11.56 0.89 4.76
CA ILE A 494 -11.81 1.93 3.76
C ILE A 494 -10.51 2.34 3.05
N THR A 495 -9.44 2.59 3.80
CA THR A 495 -8.15 3.03 3.24
C THR A 495 -7.47 1.94 2.42
N LYS A 496 -7.62 0.66 2.77
CA LYS A 496 -7.17 -0.48 1.94
C LYS A 496 -7.91 -0.53 0.60
N GLY A 497 -9.23 -0.39 0.61
CA GLY A 497 -10.04 -0.31 -0.62
C GLY A 497 -9.62 0.86 -1.52
N PHE A 498 -9.40 2.04 -0.93
CA PHE A 498 -8.89 3.22 -1.61
C PHE A 498 -7.50 2.98 -2.23
N ALA A 499 -6.57 2.38 -1.49
CA ALA A 499 -5.23 2.08 -1.96
C ALA A 499 -5.26 1.11 -3.17
N ILE A 500 -6.07 0.04 -3.11
CA ILE A 500 -6.23 -0.93 -4.19
C ILE A 500 -6.80 -0.26 -5.44
N GLY A 501 -7.88 0.51 -5.32
CA GLY A 501 -8.50 1.19 -6.46
C GLY A 501 -7.55 2.19 -7.13
N SER A 502 -6.80 2.95 -6.34
CA SER A 502 -5.81 3.91 -6.86
C SER A 502 -4.65 3.23 -7.59
N ALA A 503 -4.20 2.06 -7.09
CA ALA A 503 -3.13 1.29 -7.72
C ALA A 503 -3.51 0.80 -9.12
N VAL A 504 -4.76 0.38 -9.31
CA VAL A 504 -5.23 -0.09 -10.62
C VAL A 504 -5.22 1.04 -11.64
N ILE A 505 -5.75 2.20 -11.29
CA ILE A 505 -5.73 3.35 -12.20
C ILE A 505 -4.28 3.80 -12.50
N ALA A 506 -3.41 3.83 -11.49
CA ALA A 506 -1.99 4.11 -11.68
C ALA A 506 -1.30 3.08 -12.60
N ALA A 507 -1.61 1.80 -12.42
CA ALA A 507 -1.06 0.73 -13.26
C ALA A 507 -1.56 0.80 -14.70
N VAL A 508 -2.83 1.16 -14.94
CA VAL A 508 -3.35 1.40 -16.29
C VAL A 508 -2.65 2.59 -16.96
N ALA A 509 -2.35 3.65 -16.21
CA ALA A 509 -1.57 4.78 -16.71
C ALA A 509 -0.11 4.39 -17.03
N LEU A 510 0.53 3.58 -16.17
CA LEU A 510 1.87 3.03 -16.44
C LEU A 510 1.89 2.11 -17.66
N PHE A 511 0.82 1.33 -17.85
CA PHE A 511 0.67 0.48 -19.03
C PHE A 511 0.61 1.31 -20.32
N ALA A 512 -0.07 2.46 -20.30
CA ALA A 512 -0.03 3.40 -21.42
C ALA A 512 1.39 3.94 -21.68
N SER A 513 2.13 4.27 -20.60
CA SER A 513 3.53 4.68 -20.68
C SER A 513 4.42 3.57 -21.24
N PHE A 514 4.14 2.30 -20.94
CA PHE A 514 4.83 1.16 -21.53
C PHE A 514 4.65 1.12 -23.06
N ILE A 515 3.44 1.28 -23.58
CA ILE A 515 3.18 1.34 -25.03
C ILE A 515 3.89 2.52 -25.69
N GLU A 516 3.91 3.67 -25.03
CA GLU A 516 4.62 4.87 -25.52
C GLU A 516 6.12 4.62 -25.60
N THR A 517 6.72 3.99 -24.58
CA THR A 517 8.14 3.62 -24.57
C THR A 517 8.46 2.58 -25.66
N VAL A 518 7.60 1.58 -25.91
CA VAL A 518 7.78 0.65 -27.04
C VAL A 518 7.89 1.40 -28.36
N GLY A 519 7.02 2.38 -28.58
CA GLY A 519 7.03 3.17 -29.80
C GLY A 519 8.28 4.03 -29.94
N ASP A 520 8.71 4.66 -28.86
CA ASP A 520 9.93 5.47 -28.84
C ASP A 520 11.18 4.62 -29.13
N GLU A 521 11.31 3.44 -28.52
CA GLU A 521 12.42 2.51 -28.75
C GLU A 521 12.43 1.89 -30.16
N LEU A 522 11.26 1.77 -30.79
CA LEU A 522 11.13 1.31 -32.17
C LEU A 522 11.26 2.47 -33.20
N GLY A 523 11.36 3.71 -32.75
CA GLY A 523 11.43 4.88 -33.62
C GLY A 523 10.14 5.14 -34.38
N LEU A 524 8.96 4.78 -33.82
CA LEU A 524 7.67 4.95 -34.48
C LEU A 524 7.15 6.39 -34.36
N PRO A 525 6.43 6.91 -35.40
CA PRO A 525 5.79 8.20 -35.34
C PRO A 525 4.76 8.24 -34.19
N LYS A 526 4.80 9.24 -33.34
CA LYS A 526 3.89 9.37 -32.19
C LYS A 526 2.41 9.43 -32.57
N ALA A 527 2.08 9.94 -33.77
CA ALA A 527 0.69 10.01 -34.26
C ALA A 527 0.06 8.62 -34.49
N ASP A 528 0.86 7.62 -34.86
CA ASP A 528 0.39 6.28 -35.22
C ASP A 528 0.68 5.22 -34.15
N LEU A 529 1.25 5.64 -33.03
CA LEU A 529 1.79 4.80 -32.00
C LEU A 529 0.82 3.68 -31.57
N PHE A 530 -0.41 4.04 -31.20
CA PHE A 530 -1.43 3.08 -30.72
C PHE A 530 -2.17 2.33 -31.84
N ARG A 531 -1.88 2.65 -33.10
CA ARG A 531 -2.44 1.96 -34.28
C ARG A 531 -1.44 1.09 -35.00
N ASN A 532 -0.16 1.19 -34.64
CA ASN A 532 0.90 0.43 -35.28
C ASN A 532 0.89 -1.05 -34.81
N PRO A 533 0.95 -2.03 -35.72
CA PRO A 533 0.98 -3.45 -35.34
C PRO A 533 2.13 -3.82 -34.37
N ALA A 534 3.25 -3.10 -34.40
CA ALA A 534 4.40 -3.35 -33.53
C ALA A 534 4.15 -2.93 -32.05
N THR A 535 3.10 -2.17 -31.78
CA THR A 535 2.71 -1.75 -30.43
C THR A 535 1.37 -2.35 -30.00
N GLN A 536 0.63 -2.98 -30.93
CA GLN A 536 -0.64 -3.62 -30.62
C GLN A 536 -0.44 -4.97 -29.94
N ILE A 537 -1.05 -5.11 -28.76
CA ILE A 537 -1.06 -6.38 -28.02
C ILE A 537 -2.22 -7.23 -28.53
N ASN A 538 -1.94 -8.09 -29.50
CA ASN A 538 -2.91 -9.00 -30.06
C ASN A 538 -3.03 -10.26 -29.22
N VAL A 539 -4.15 -10.42 -28.52
CA VAL A 539 -4.41 -11.59 -27.64
C VAL A 539 -4.57 -12.90 -28.40
N ALA A 540 -4.82 -12.84 -29.71
CA ALA A 540 -4.86 -14.04 -30.57
C ALA A 540 -3.46 -14.58 -30.91
N ASP A 541 -2.41 -13.80 -30.72
CA ASP A 541 -1.03 -14.29 -30.88
C ASP A 541 -0.65 -15.22 -29.70
N PRO A 542 -0.22 -16.47 -29.99
CA PRO A 542 0.14 -17.43 -28.93
C PRO A 542 1.23 -16.93 -27.97
N LYS A 543 2.19 -16.13 -28.42
CA LYS A 543 3.23 -15.56 -27.53
C LYS A 543 2.62 -14.54 -26.56
N THR A 544 1.76 -13.68 -27.06
CA THR A 544 1.02 -12.70 -26.26
C THR A 544 0.11 -13.41 -25.25
N PHE A 545 -0.56 -14.49 -25.69
CA PHE A 545 -1.42 -15.29 -24.81
C PHE A 545 -0.64 -15.99 -23.68
N ILE A 546 0.61 -16.45 -23.92
CA ILE A 546 1.49 -16.96 -22.87
C ILE A 546 1.72 -15.88 -21.80
N GLY A 547 1.99 -14.64 -22.23
CA GLY A 547 2.13 -13.49 -21.31
C GLY A 547 0.89 -13.30 -20.44
N LEU A 548 -0.30 -13.33 -21.03
CA LEU A 548 -1.59 -13.24 -20.33
C LEU A 548 -1.75 -14.33 -19.26
N LEU A 549 -1.53 -15.60 -19.63
CA LEU A 549 -1.69 -16.74 -18.71
C LEU A 549 -0.74 -16.64 -17.51
N ILE A 550 0.53 -16.34 -17.75
CA ILE A 550 1.50 -16.20 -16.67
C ILE A 550 1.18 -14.98 -15.81
N GLY A 551 0.88 -13.82 -16.42
CA GLY A 551 0.49 -12.62 -15.69
C GLY A 551 -0.72 -12.84 -14.81
N GLY A 552 -1.75 -13.53 -15.32
CA GLY A 552 -2.94 -13.89 -14.56
C GLY A 552 -2.65 -14.80 -13.37
N SER A 553 -1.61 -15.64 -13.43
CA SER A 553 -1.26 -16.56 -12.35
C SER A 553 -0.41 -15.94 -11.23
N VAL A 554 0.23 -14.79 -11.47
CA VAL A 554 1.19 -14.17 -10.52
C VAL A 554 0.51 -13.79 -9.22
N ALA A 555 -0.66 -13.16 -9.26
CA ALA A 555 -1.37 -12.73 -8.06
C ALA A 555 -1.70 -13.92 -7.14
N PHE A 556 -2.08 -15.06 -7.72
CA PHE A 556 -2.34 -16.30 -6.97
C PHE A 556 -1.07 -16.86 -6.34
N MET A 557 0.04 -16.92 -7.09
CA MET A 557 1.30 -17.41 -6.55
C MET A 557 1.82 -16.53 -5.43
N PHE A 558 1.77 -15.21 -5.61
CA PHE A 558 2.19 -14.24 -4.60
C PHE A 558 1.37 -14.36 -3.32
N SER A 559 0.04 -14.41 -3.44
CA SER A 559 -0.87 -14.57 -2.30
C SER A 559 -0.62 -15.90 -1.57
N ALA A 560 -0.43 -16.99 -2.31
CA ALA A 560 -0.11 -18.30 -1.72
C ALA A 560 1.22 -18.27 -0.95
N LEU A 561 2.23 -17.58 -1.45
CA LEU A 561 3.52 -17.44 -0.77
C LEU A 561 3.38 -16.61 0.51
N ALA A 562 2.66 -15.48 0.44
CA ALA A 562 2.44 -14.60 1.59
C ALA A 562 1.63 -15.30 2.71
N ILE A 563 0.51 -15.94 2.37
CA ILE A 563 -0.33 -16.66 3.33
C ILE A 563 0.45 -17.81 4.01
N ARG A 564 1.21 -18.58 3.23
CA ARG A 564 2.06 -19.63 3.80
C ARG A 564 3.17 -19.11 4.70
N ALA A 565 3.72 -17.93 4.37
CA ALA A 565 4.74 -17.29 5.20
C ALA A 565 4.17 -16.92 6.58
N VAL A 566 2.97 -16.32 6.61
CA VAL A 566 2.25 -16.04 7.86
C VAL A 566 2.01 -17.33 8.66
N GLY A 567 1.42 -18.36 8.04
CA GLY A 567 1.11 -19.60 8.73
C GLY A 567 2.34 -20.32 9.31
N ARG A 568 3.48 -20.32 8.58
CA ARG A 568 4.73 -20.91 9.11
C ARG A 568 5.27 -20.12 10.31
N THR A 569 5.24 -18.81 10.23
CA THR A 569 5.74 -17.95 11.31
C THR A 569 4.84 -18.03 12.53
N ALA A 570 3.51 -18.00 12.33
CA ALA A 570 2.52 -18.18 13.39
C ALA A 570 2.70 -19.52 14.12
N GLY A 571 2.93 -20.62 13.40
CA GLY A 571 3.22 -21.91 14.01
C GLY A 571 4.43 -21.89 14.96
N THR A 572 5.47 -21.11 14.63
CA THR A 572 6.64 -20.93 15.52
C THR A 572 6.29 -20.09 16.75
N VAL A 573 5.48 -19.04 16.57
CA VAL A 573 4.99 -18.21 17.69
C VAL A 573 4.14 -19.03 18.65
N VAL A 574 3.19 -19.82 18.13
CA VAL A 574 2.34 -20.74 18.92
C VAL A 574 3.19 -21.66 19.80
N GLN A 575 4.23 -22.27 19.24
CA GLN A 575 5.12 -23.15 20.01
C GLN A 575 5.89 -22.41 21.09
N GLU A 576 6.35 -21.19 20.81
CA GLU A 576 7.04 -20.36 21.79
C GLU A 576 6.13 -19.95 22.95
N VAL A 577 4.90 -19.52 22.68
CA VAL A 577 3.95 -19.15 23.73
C VAL A 577 3.58 -20.39 24.58
N ARG A 578 3.32 -21.54 23.94
CA ARG A 578 3.09 -22.80 24.66
C ARG A 578 4.29 -23.21 25.51
N ARG A 579 5.52 -23.00 25.04
CA ARG A 579 6.76 -23.25 25.80
C ARG A 579 6.77 -22.42 27.07
N GLN A 580 6.53 -21.11 26.94
CA GLN A 580 6.53 -20.21 28.08
C GLN A 580 5.48 -20.57 29.11
N PHE A 581 4.25 -20.90 28.71
CA PHE A 581 3.20 -21.36 29.66
C PHE A 581 3.57 -22.66 30.40
N ARG A 582 4.33 -23.56 29.76
CA ARG A 582 4.79 -24.80 30.40
C ARG A 582 5.98 -24.58 31.33
N GLU A 583 6.95 -23.79 30.90
CA GLU A 583 8.20 -23.58 31.64
C GLU A 583 8.05 -22.54 32.77
N HIS A 584 7.09 -21.62 32.61
CA HIS A 584 6.80 -20.51 33.52
C HIS A 584 5.33 -20.51 33.96
N PRO A 585 4.89 -21.49 34.80
CA PRO A 585 3.50 -21.55 35.22
C PRO A 585 2.98 -20.31 35.95
N GLY A 586 3.88 -19.55 36.59
CA GLY A 586 3.57 -18.30 37.26
C GLY A 586 3.09 -17.17 36.31
N ILE A 587 3.17 -17.36 35.00
CA ILE A 587 2.58 -16.44 34.04
C ILE A 587 1.05 -16.42 34.20
N MET A 588 0.41 -17.57 34.40
CA MET A 588 -1.04 -17.68 34.48
C MET A 588 -1.66 -17.03 35.72
N ASP A 589 -0.92 -16.90 36.81
CA ASP A 589 -1.34 -16.26 38.07
C ASP A 589 -0.69 -14.89 38.30
N TYR A 590 -0.05 -14.31 37.24
CA TYR A 590 0.69 -13.03 37.26
C TYR A 590 1.89 -12.96 38.21
N SER A 591 2.40 -14.08 38.71
CA SER A 591 3.60 -14.09 39.56
C SER A 591 4.90 -14.01 38.75
N GLU A 592 4.84 -14.36 37.46
CA GLU A 592 5.93 -14.22 36.49
C GLU A 592 5.46 -13.46 35.26
N ARG A 593 6.40 -12.78 34.58
CA ARG A 593 6.11 -12.08 33.31
C ARG A 593 6.58 -12.90 32.12
N PRO A 594 5.83 -12.84 30.96
CA PRO A 594 6.28 -13.46 29.73
C PRO A 594 7.55 -12.83 29.15
N GLU A 595 8.30 -13.60 28.37
CA GLU A 595 9.44 -13.13 27.58
C GLU A 595 8.97 -12.55 26.23
N TYR A 596 8.40 -11.34 26.20
CA TYR A 596 7.87 -10.69 25.00
C TYR A 596 8.91 -10.53 23.87
N GLY A 597 10.16 -10.15 24.24
CA GLY A 597 11.24 -9.90 23.29
C GLY A 597 11.56 -11.10 22.40
N ARG A 598 11.38 -12.30 22.90
CA ARG A 598 11.65 -13.54 22.15
C ARG A 598 10.66 -13.75 21.00
N VAL A 599 9.38 -13.46 21.23
CA VAL A 599 8.35 -13.55 20.19
C VAL A 599 8.60 -12.49 19.10
N ILE A 600 8.95 -11.26 19.50
CA ILE A 600 9.33 -10.17 18.56
C ILE A 600 10.52 -10.59 17.70
N ASP A 601 11.54 -11.23 18.28
CA ASP A 601 12.70 -11.71 17.52
C ASP A 601 12.36 -12.81 16.53
N ILE A 602 11.47 -13.74 16.90
CA ILE A 602 10.96 -14.81 16.02
C ILE A 602 10.22 -14.18 14.83
N CYS A 603 9.25 -13.31 15.08
CA CYS A 603 8.48 -12.64 14.03
C CYS A 603 9.40 -11.80 13.12
N THR A 604 10.38 -11.07 13.68
CA THR A 604 11.34 -10.26 12.91
C THR A 604 12.21 -11.13 12.00
N ALA A 605 12.80 -12.19 12.54
CA ALA A 605 13.68 -13.06 11.75
C ALA A 605 12.94 -13.77 10.62
N ALA A 606 11.73 -14.26 10.91
CA ALA A 606 10.90 -14.95 9.94
C ALA A 606 10.39 -14.01 8.85
N SER A 607 9.84 -12.84 9.19
CA SER A 607 9.32 -11.89 8.21
C SER A 607 10.39 -11.43 7.22
N LEU A 608 11.60 -11.15 7.68
CA LEU A 608 12.71 -10.75 6.81
C LEU A 608 13.20 -11.88 5.89
N ARG A 609 13.17 -13.11 6.37
CA ARG A 609 13.52 -14.30 5.57
C ARG A 609 12.48 -14.58 4.49
N GLU A 610 11.22 -14.52 4.85
CA GLU A 610 10.09 -14.82 3.96
C GLU A 610 9.86 -13.73 2.91
N LEU A 611 10.33 -12.51 3.14
CA LEU A 611 10.26 -11.37 2.20
C LEU A 611 10.97 -11.66 0.86
N ALA A 612 12.04 -12.44 0.85
CA ALA A 612 12.89 -12.63 -0.32
C ALA A 612 12.15 -13.25 -1.52
N THR A 613 11.31 -14.26 -1.29
CA THR A 613 10.64 -14.98 -2.39
C THR A 613 9.58 -14.12 -3.09
N PRO A 614 8.64 -13.44 -2.39
CA PRO A 614 7.72 -12.50 -3.01
C PRO A 614 8.43 -11.37 -3.77
N ALA A 615 9.52 -10.84 -3.22
CA ALA A 615 10.30 -9.80 -3.87
C ALA A 615 10.95 -10.28 -5.18
N LEU A 616 11.56 -11.46 -5.17
CA LEU A 616 12.13 -12.06 -6.38
C LEU A 616 11.05 -12.38 -7.42
N LEU A 617 9.86 -12.81 -7.00
CA LEU A 617 8.72 -13.00 -7.91
C LEU A 617 8.36 -11.69 -8.61
N ALA A 618 8.26 -10.58 -7.86
CA ALA A 618 7.90 -9.27 -8.41
C ALA A 618 8.91 -8.76 -9.45
N VAL A 619 10.20 -8.97 -9.21
CA VAL A 619 11.26 -8.44 -10.07
C VAL A 619 11.61 -9.38 -11.22
N LEU A 620 11.70 -10.69 -10.97
CA LEU A 620 12.22 -11.63 -11.97
C LEU A 620 11.17 -12.15 -12.95
N THR A 621 9.89 -12.20 -12.57
CA THR A 621 8.86 -12.67 -13.52
C THR A 621 8.75 -11.80 -14.77
N PRO A 622 8.69 -10.45 -14.68
CA PRO A 622 8.76 -9.59 -15.85
C PRO A 622 10.03 -9.85 -16.70
N VAL A 623 11.19 -10.07 -16.05
CA VAL A 623 12.45 -10.37 -16.75
C VAL A 623 12.34 -11.67 -17.56
N VAL A 624 11.80 -12.73 -16.96
CA VAL A 624 11.58 -14.02 -17.66
C VAL A 624 10.67 -13.83 -18.87
N ILE A 625 9.58 -13.11 -18.77
CA ILE A 625 8.63 -12.90 -19.86
C ILE A 625 9.22 -11.98 -20.94
N GLY A 626 9.79 -10.85 -20.55
CA GLY A 626 10.33 -9.88 -21.49
C GLY A 626 11.45 -10.45 -22.35
N PHE A 627 12.46 -11.06 -21.75
CA PHE A 627 13.57 -11.67 -22.47
C PHE A 627 13.24 -13.05 -23.04
N GLY A 628 12.44 -13.86 -22.37
CA GLY A 628 12.09 -15.22 -22.83
C GLY A 628 11.11 -15.22 -23.98
N VAL A 629 10.03 -14.46 -23.88
CA VAL A 629 8.94 -14.45 -24.88
C VAL A 629 9.00 -13.21 -25.77
N GLY A 630 9.08 -12.01 -25.18
CA GLY A 630 9.21 -10.75 -25.90
C GLY A 630 8.40 -9.60 -25.31
N TYR A 631 8.59 -8.40 -25.84
CA TYR A 631 7.98 -7.18 -25.27
C TYR A 631 6.44 -7.11 -25.42
N LEU A 632 5.86 -7.66 -26.48
CA LEU A 632 4.37 -7.72 -26.61
C LEU A 632 3.77 -8.69 -25.60
N ALA A 633 4.42 -9.83 -25.38
CA ALA A 633 4.02 -10.76 -24.33
C ALA A 633 4.17 -10.15 -22.92
N LEU A 634 5.20 -9.33 -22.70
CA LEU A 634 5.40 -8.57 -21.46
C LEU A 634 4.24 -7.57 -21.24
N GLY A 635 3.80 -6.87 -22.29
CA GLY A 635 2.63 -5.99 -22.20
C GLY A 635 1.35 -6.75 -21.84
N ALA A 636 1.09 -7.89 -22.48
CA ALA A 636 -0.05 -8.74 -22.14
C ALA A 636 0.04 -9.29 -20.69
N PHE A 637 1.25 -9.67 -20.26
CA PHE A 637 1.54 -10.05 -18.88
C PHE A 637 1.13 -8.96 -17.89
N LEU A 638 1.52 -7.71 -18.15
CA LEU A 638 1.16 -6.57 -17.29
C LEU A 638 -0.35 -6.35 -17.21
N ALA A 639 -1.05 -6.40 -18.35
CA ALA A 639 -2.51 -6.26 -18.37
C ALA A 639 -3.20 -7.33 -17.51
N ALA A 640 -2.73 -8.57 -17.56
CA ALA A 640 -3.26 -9.66 -16.75
C ALA A 640 -2.91 -9.52 -15.27
N VAL A 641 -1.68 -9.09 -14.94
CA VAL A 641 -1.27 -8.81 -13.54
C VAL A 641 -2.15 -7.72 -12.92
N ILE A 642 -2.43 -6.65 -13.67
CA ILE A 642 -3.30 -5.57 -13.18
C ILE A 642 -4.70 -6.10 -12.88
N LEU A 643 -5.30 -6.84 -13.80
CA LEU A 643 -6.65 -7.37 -13.65
C LEU A 643 -6.75 -8.36 -12.48
N THR A 644 -5.94 -9.42 -12.50
CA THR A 644 -6.01 -10.47 -11.48
C THR A 644 -5.51 -10.00 -10.12
N GLY A 645 -4.51 -9.13 -10.09
CA GLY A 645 -4.01 -8.49 -8.87
C GLY A 645 -5.09 -7.67 -8.18
N GLN A 646 -5.86 -6.88 -8.94
CA GLN A 646 -6.99 -6.13 -8.40
C GLN A 646 -8.07 -7.06 -7.84
N LEU A 647 -8.51 -8.04 -8.62
CA LEU A 647 -9.55 -8.98 -8.20
C LEU A 647 -9.17 -9.67 -6.89
N MET A 648 -7.95 -10.19 -6.82
CA MET A 648 -7.43 -10.86 -5.63
C MET A 648 -7.26 -9.90 -4.45
N ALA A 649 -6.77 -8.68 -4.68
CA ALA A 649 -6.56 -7.70 -3.60
C ALA A 649 -7.89 -7.29 -2.95
N VAL A 650 -8.93 -6.99 -3.75
CA VAL A 650 -10.27 -6.66 -3.25
C VAL A 650 -10.90 -7.86 -2.54
N PHE A 651 -10.83 -9.04 -3.16
CA PHE A 651 -11.35 -10.27 -2.55
C PHE A 651 -10.75 -10.53 -1.18
N LEU A 652 -9.42 -10.57 -1.10
CA LEU A 652 -8.73 -10.90 0.14
C LEU A 652 -8.97 -9.85 1.24
N SER A 653 -8.91 -8.57 0.88
CA SER A 653 -9.09 -7.48 1.85
C SER A 653 -10.52 -7.42 2.38
N ASN A 654 -11.53 -7.55 1.52
CA ASN A 654 -12.92 -7.44 1.93
C ASN A 654 -13.43 -8.71 2.63
N ALA A 655 -13.04 -9.91 2.17
CA ALA A 655 -13.37 -11.14 2.87
C ALA A 655 -12.80 -11.15 4.29
N GLY A 656 -11.49 -10.82 4.43
CA GLY A 656 -10.82 -10.77 5.73
C GLY A 656 -11.44 -9.71 6.66
N GLY A 657 -11.70 -8.49 6.14
CA GLY A 657 -12.35 -7.43 6.92
C GLY A 657 -13.79 -7.76 7.35
N ALA A 658 -14.52 -8.50 6.50
CA ALA A 658 -15.88 -8.92 6.83
C ALA A 658 -15.91 -9.98 7.94
N TRP A 659 -14.97 -10.94 7.96
CA TRP A 659 -14.85 -11.92 9.06
C TRP A 659 -14.48 -11.25 10.38
N ASP A 660 -13.51 -10.35 10.38
CA ASP A 660 -13.09 -9.62 11.58
C ASP A 660 -14.27 -8.84 12.18
N ASN A 661 -14.97 -8.07 11.35
CA ASN A 661 -16.12 -7.31 11.80
C ASN A 661 -17.34 -8.18 12.15
N ALA A 662 -17.49 -9.39 11.59
CA ALA A 662 -18.48 -10.35 12.03
C ALA A 662 -18.17 -10.89 13.45
N LYS A 663 -16.87 -11.13 13.77
CA LYS A 663 -16.41 -11.46 15.13
C LYS A 663 -16.80 -10.33 16.11
N LYS A 664 -16.45 -9.08 15.78
CA LYS A 664 -16.77 -7.91 16.62
C LYS A 664 -18.28 -7.71 16.80
N TYR A 665 -19.08 -7.91 15.75
CA TYR A 665 -20.55 -7.86 15.84
C TYR A 665 -21.10 -8.87 16.83
N ILE A 666 -20.53 -10.08 16.88
CA ILE A 666 -20.92 -11.09 17.86
C ILE A 666 -20.44 -10.70 19.27
N GLU A 667 -19.23 -10.18 19.41
CA GLU A 667 -18.68 -9.70 20.69
C GLU A 667 -19.52 -8.57 21.31
N ASP A 668 -20.15 -7.74 20.49
CA ASP A 668 -21.10 -6.69 20.92
C ASP A 668 -22.43 -7.23 21.45
N GLY A 669 -22.55 -8.53 21.63
CA GLY A 669 -23.72 -9.20 22.26
C GLY A 669 -24.73 -9.80 21.28
N HIS A 670 -24.45 -9.77 19.97
CA HIS A 670 -25.27 -10.43 18.95
C HIS A 670 -24.97 -11.94 18.86
N GLU A 671 -25.86 -12.72 18.30
CA GLU A 671 -25.70 -14.16 18.01
C GLU A 671 -25.21 -15.00 19.20
N GLY A 672 -25.48 -14.59 20.42
CA GLY A 672 -25.10 -15.26 21.66
C GLY A 672 -23.92 -14.63 22.41
N GLY A 673 -23.26 -13.62 21.82
CA GLY A 673 -22.23 -12.83 22.46
C GLY A 673 -20.88 -13.52 22.62
N LYS A 674 -19.96 -12.83 23.30
CA LYS A 674 -18.60 -13.28 23.56
C LYS A 674 -18.61 -14.64 24.32
N GLY A 675 -17.82 -15.61 23.85
CA GLY A 675 -17.72 -16.96 24.43
C GLY A 675 -18.73 -17.97 23.88
N SER A 676 -19.71 -17.57 23.07
CA SER A 676 -20.67 -18.49 22.42
C SER A 676 -19.99 -19.36 21.35
N GLU A 677 -20.67 -20.43 20.89
CA GLU A 677 -20.19 -21.24 19.76
C GLU A 677 -20.11 -20.44 18.47
N ALA A 678 -21.00 -19.47 18.25
CA ALA A 678 -20.92 -18.53 17.14
C ALA A 678 -19.67 -17.65 17.23
N HIS A 679 -19.33 -17.16 18.44
CA HIS A 679 -18.10 -16.40 18.65
C HIS A 679 -16.86 -17.24 18.31
N LYS A 680 -16.76 -18.47 18.77
CA LYS A 680 -15.64 -19.37 18.43
C LYS A 680 -15.52 -19.63 16.93
N ALA A 681 -16.65 -19.77 16.24
CA ALA A 681 -16.67 -19.94 14.79
C ALA A 681 -16.21 -18.67 14.06
N ALA A 682 -16.59 -17.50 14.58
CA ALA A 682 -16.19 -16.21 14.01
C ALA A 682 -14.69 -15.91 14.24
N VAL A 683 -14.12 -16.27 15.40
CA VAL A 683 -12.67 -16.20 15.67
C VAL A 683 -11.88 -17.03 14.65
N ILE A 684 -12.36 -18.27 14.33
CA ILE A 684 -11.73 -19.09 13.29
C ILE A 684 -11.82 -18.40 11.92
N GLY A 685 -12.96 -17.77 11.59
CA GLY A 685 -13.12 -16.99 10.35
C GLY A 685 -12.14 -15.83 10.27
N ASP A 686 -11.98 -15.08 11.35
CA ASP A 686 -11.04 -13.95 11.45
C ASP A 686 -9.59 -14.43 11.32
N THR A 687 -9.19 -15.46 12.05
CA THR A 687 -7.84 -16.09 11.93
C THR A 687 -7.51 -16.53 10.50
N VAL A 688 -8.50 -17.01 9.72
CA VAL A 688 -8.32 -17.28 8.28
C VAL A 688 -8.22 -15.99 7.49
N GLY A 689 -8.96 -14.96 7.88
CA GLY A 689 -9.02 -13.65 7.23
C GLY A 689 -7.80 -12.78 7.44
N ASP A 690 -7.10 -12.92 8.56
CA ASP A 690 -5.94 -12.10 8.92
C ASP A 690 -4.82 -12.11 7.87
N PRO A 691 -4.32 -13.27 7.41
CA PRO A 691 -3.35 -13.29 6.31
C PRO A 691 -3.89 -12.69 5.00
N PHE A 692 -5.22 -12.69 4.81
CA PHE A 692 -5.87 -12.15 3.62
C PHE A 692 -5.91 -10.62 3.67
N LYS A 693 -6.51 -10.06 4.75
CA LYS A 693 -6.79 -8.62 4.84
C LYS A 693 -5.55 -7.76 5.09
N ASP A 694 -4.54 -8.28 5.79
CA ASP A 694 -3.42 -7.50 6.30
C ASP A 694 -2.06 -7.86 5.68
N THR A 695 -1.97 -9.03 5.00
CA THR A 695 -0.72 -9.43 4.34
C THR A 695 -0.90 -9.57 2.83
N ALA A 696 -1.61 -10.60 2.36
CA ALA A 696 -1.65 -10.94 0.93
C ALA A 696 -2.42 -9.90 0.11
N GLY A 697 -3.61 -9.48 0.56
CA GLY A 697 -4.44 -8.52 -0.16
C GLY A 697 -3.74 -7.18 -0.41
N PRO A 698 -3.35 -6.46 0.65
CA PRO A 698 -2.69 -5.17 0.50
C PRO A 698 -1.33 -5.23 -0.19
N ALA A 699 -0.57 -6.33 -0.04
CA ALA A 699 0.73 -6.47 -0.68
C ALA A 699 0.67 -6.67 -2.21
N LEU A 700 -0.50 -7.04 -2.75
CA LEU A 700 -0.73 -7.05 -4.20
C LEU A 700 -0.70 -5.64 -4.81
N ASN A 701 -1.01 -4.62 -4.04
CA ASN A 701 -1.00 -3.23 -4.45
C ASN A 701 0.40 -2.77 -4.92
N PRO A 702 1.46 -2.79 -4.09
CA PRO A 702 2.80 -2.48 -4.55
C PRO A 702 3.36 -3.53 -5.53
N LEU A 703 2.94 -4.80 -5.46
CA LEU A 703 3.35 -5.82 -6.42
C LEU A 703 3.04 -5.43 -7.86
N ILE A 704 1.79 -5.02 -8.13
CA ILE A 704 1.34 -4.63 -9.47
C ILE A 704 2.22 -3.49 -10.00
N LYS A 705 2.47 -2.48 -9.19
CA LYS A 705 3.26 -1.29 -9.58
C LYS A 705 4.74 -1.62 -9.77
N VAL A 706 5.35 -2.41 -8.88
CA VAL A 706 6.74 -2.87 -9.03
C VAL A 706 6.91 -3.63 -10.34
N MET A 707 6.00 -4.55 -10.68
CA MET A 707 6.08 -5.28 -11.95
C MET A 707 5.95 -4.38 -13.18
N ASN A 708 5.08 -3.38 -13.13
CA ASN A 708 4.95 -2.39 -14.21
C ASN A 708 6.24 -1.56 -14.36
N LEU A 709 6.80 -1.07 -13.26
CA LEU A 709 8.01 -0.24 -13.27
C LEU A 709 9.26 -1.05 -13.66
N VAL A 710 9.42 -2.28 -13.17
CA VAL A 710 10.49 -3.18 -13.63
C VAL A 710 10.38 -3.42 -15.13
N SER A 711 9.17 -3.67 -15.62
CA SER A 711 8.94 -3.88 -17.05
C SER A 711 9.31 -2.64 -17.87
N LEU A 712 8.91 -1.46 -17.41
CA LEU A 712 9.23 -0.19 -18.05
C LEU A 712 10.75 0.07 -18.05
N LEU A 713 11.43 -0.18 -16.92
CA LEU A 713 12.88 0.01 -16.77
C LEU A 713 13.72 -0.91 -17.67
N MET A 714 13.28 -2.16 -17.88
CA MET A 714 14.04 -3.10 -18.69
C MET A 714 13.64 -3.14 -20.17
N LEU A 715 12.53 -2.47 -20.53
CA LEU A 715 11.94 -2.51 -21.87
C LEU A 715 12.92 -2.14 -22.99
N PRO A 716 13.75 -1.10 -22.88
CA PRO A 716 14.76 -0.79 -23.88
C PRO A 716 15.76 -1.92 -24.10
N ALA A 717 16.19 -2.60 -23.03
CA ALA A 717 17.09 -3.73 -23.11
C ALA A 717 16.42 -4.93 -23.80
N VAL A 718 15.14 -5.19 -23.49
CA VAL A 718 14.35 -6.26 -24.14
C VAL A 718 14.22 -6.02 -25.63
N ILE A 719 13.89 -4.79 -26.04
CA ILE A 719 13.76 -4.42 -27.46
C ILE A 719 15.10 -4.47 -28.18
N LYS A 720 16.14 -3.93 -27.57
CA LYS A 720 17.50 -3.91 -28.16
C LYS A 720 18.10 -5.29 -28.35
N LEU A 721 17.85 -6.20 -27.43
CA LEU A 721 18.35 -7.58 -27.49
C LEU A 721 17.39 -8.53 -28.24
N ARG A 722 16.28 -8.04 -28.83
CA ARG A 722 15.26 -8.88 -29.45
C ARG A 722 15.79 -9.86 -30.51
N ASP A 723 16.82 -9.45 -31.25
CA ASP A 723 17.45 -10.25 -32.30
C ASP A 723 18.63 -11.09 -31.82
N ASN A 724 19.10 -10.88 -30.57
CA ASN A 724 20.17 -11.66 -29.95
C ASN A 724 19.59 -12.79 -29.12
N THR A 725 19.26 -13.91 -29.76
CA THR A 725 18.60 -15.07 -29.12
C THR A 725 19.43 -15.65 -27.98
N GLY A 726 20.75 -15.69 -28.12
CA GLY A 726 21.67 -16.23 -27.10
C GLY A 726 21.60 -15.42 -25.79
N ALA A 727 21.77 -14.10 -25.88
CA ALA A 727 21.71 -13.21 -24.70
C ALA A 727 20.32 -13.23 -24.04
N ARG A 728 19.25 -13.14 -24.84
CA ARG A 728 17.87 -13.17 -24.32
C ARG A 728 17.58 -14.41 -23.50
N TYR A 729 17.78 -15.59 -24.09
CA TYR A 729 17.46 -16.84 -23.42
C TYR A 729 18.38 -17.12 -22.23
N SER A 730 19.64 -16.67 -22.26
CA SER A 730 20.52 -16.77 -21.10
C SER A 730 20.01 -15.94 -19.93
N ILE A 731 19.61 -14.68 -20.16
CA ILE A 731 19.04 -13.80 -19.12
C ILE A 731 17.74 -14.42 -18.56
N ALA A 732 16.82 -14.85 -19.45
CA ALA A 732 15.55 -15.44 -19.04
C ALA A 732 15.75 -16.75 -18.24
N LEU A 733 16.70 -17.61 -18.66
CA LEU A 733 16.99 -18.87 -17.98
C LEU A 733 17.58 -18.63 -16.58
N VAL A 734 18.53 -17.70 -16.45
CA VAL A 734 19.12 -17.37 -15.15
C VAL A 734 18.04 -16.81 -14.21
N ALA A 735 17.22 -15.87 -14.68
CA ALA A 735 16.11 -15.33 -13.90
C ALA A 735 15.11 -16.43 -13.48
N LEU A 736 14.76 -17.33 -14.39
CA LEU A 736 13.86 -18.46 -14.12
C LEU A 736 14.44 -19.42 -13.08
N LEU A 737 15.73 -19.75 -13.18
CA LEU A 737 16.39 -20.65 -12.22
C LEU A 737 16.46 -20.04 -10.82
N ILE A 738 16.76 -18.75 -10.71
CA ILE A 738 16.76 -18.04 -9.42
C ILE A 738 15.35 -18.05 -8.84
N LEU A 739 14.34 -17.73 -9.64
CA LEU A 739 12.93 -17.70 -9.20
C LEU A 739 12.44 -19.08 -8.78
N ALA A 740 12.73 -20.12 -9.58
CA ALA A 740 12.37 -21.50 -9.25
C ALA A 740 13.05 -21.96 -7.95
N GLY A 741 14.33 -21.62 -7.77
CA GLY A 741 15.07 -21.89 -6.54
C GLY A 741 14.47 -21.20 -5.32
N ALA A 742 14.09 -19.92 -5.45
CA ALA A 742 13.44 -19.16 -4.38
C ALA A 742 12.07 -19.76 -3.99
N ILE A 743 11.25 -20.13 -4.98
CA ILE A 743 9.94 -20.77 -4.74
C ILE A 743 10.14 -22.15 -4.11
N ALA A 744 11.09 -22.95 -4.56
CA ALA A 744 11.40 -24.25 -3.99
C ALA A 744 11.90 -24.13 -2.55
N PHE A 745 12.73 -23.11 -2.26
CA PHE A 745 13.18 -22.81 -0.89
C PHE A 745 12.02 -22.42 0.01
N SER A 746 11.11 -21.55 -0.46
CA SER A 746 9.93 -21.15 0.29
C SER A 746 8.93 -22.30 0.54
N LYS A 747 8.96 -23.36 -0.28
CA LYS A 747 8.09 -24.53 -0.11
C LYS A 747 8.66 -25.62 0.83
N ARG A 748 9.92 -25.46 1.28
CA ARG A 748 10.48 -26.40 2.28
C ARG A 748 9.68 -26.28 3.56
N LYS A 749 9.31 -27.44 4.13
CA LYS A 749 8.64 -27.51 5.44
C LYS A 749 9.55 -26.83 6.47
N ALA A 750 8.97 -26.01 7.33
CA ALA A 750 9.64 -25.58 8.54
C ALA A 750 9.82 -26.84 9.42
N GLU A 751 11.03 -27.15 9.83
CA GLU A 751 11.34 -28.25 10.76
C GLU A 751 10.54 -28.17 12.08
N ALA A 752 10.00 -26.99 12.38
CA ALA A 752 9.20 -26.73 13.58
C ALA A 752 7.78 -27.30 13.57
N MET A 753 7.23 -27.74 12.44
CA MET A 753 5.89 -28.34 12.42
C MET A 753 5.88 -29.85 12.74
N ASP A 754 7.06 -30.49 12.78
CA ASP A 754 7.20 -31.92 13.07
C ASP A 754 7.58 -32.21 14.54
N ALA A 755 7.72 -31.19 15.41
CA ALA A 755 7.91 -31.40 16.83
C ALA A 755 6.56 -31.77 17.47
N GLU A 756 6.40 -33.04 17.72
CA GLU A 756 5.36 -33.77 18.45
C GLU A 756 4.16 -32.95 18.94
N ALA A 757 3.04 -33.11 18.25
CA ALA A 757 1.75 -32.89 18.90
C ALA A 757 1.76 -33.80 20.18
N PRO A 758 1.55 -33.23 21.39
CA PRO A 758 1.42 -34.07 22.56
C PRO A 758 0.29 -35.07 22.28
N ALA A 759 0.59 -36.36 22.44
CA ALA A 759 -0.41 -37.38 22.34
C ALA A 759 -1.60 -36.95 23.21
N ALA A 760 -2.77 -36.82 22.57
CA ALA A 760 -4.01 -36.53 23.28
C ALA A 760 -4.16 -37.61 24.38
N GLU A 761 -3.77 -37.30 25.61
CA GLU A 761 -4.17 -38.07 26.75
C GLU A 761 -5.67 -37.96 26.81
N THR A 762 -6.30 -39.07 26.41
CA THR A 762 -7.70 -39.36 26.63
C THR A 762 -8.02 -39.08 28.08
N VAL A 763 -8.62 -37.92 28.37
CA VAL A 763 -9.39 -37.71 29.59
C VAL A 763 -10.67 -38.55 29.42
N ALA A 764 -10.52 -39.86 29.64
CA ALA A 764 -11.65 -40.75 29.89
C ALA A 764 -12.11 -40.49 31.32
N ALA A 765 -13.30 -39.98 31.42
CA ALA A 765 -14.27 -40.12 32.51
C ALA A 765 -13.72 -40.26 33.96
N ARG A 766 -13.81 -39.21 34.72
CA ARG A 766 -14.32 -39.30 36.09
C ARG A 766 -15.17 -38.08 36.45
#